data_35549c8ac41a9bd3e2bade4a6d689461
#
_entry.id   35549c8ac41a9bd3e2bade4a6d689461
#
_cell.length_a   1.000
_cell.length_b   1.000
_cell.length_c   1.000
_cell.angle_alpha   90.00
_cell.angle_beta   90.00
_cell.angle_gamma   90.00
#
_symmetry.space_group_name_H-M   'P 1'
#
loop_
_entity.id
_entity.type
_entity.pdbx_description
1 polymer ?
#
loop_
_entity_poly.entity_id
_entity_poly.type
_entity_poly.pdbx_seq_one_letter_code
_entity_poly.pdbx_strand_id
1 'polypeptide(L)'
;MTQMGSGHRVYSLAFALGCSLLVGCSAEGLDSNPDDSESTADAARCGGKRGKGKPGCGSGGSSGSGSTGTGGSTSTGGSTSNGGVANGGTSGSASSGGGSSGGSGSQGPGECGDGIDNDGDGYVDWQSDLGCYGPGDQTEAALPRDQEDGFTTFNVGADSRVVYVSAAGNDANDGSSPAKAVKTLTRGAALVREGQNDFMLLRRGDTWRGQTLGRFKSGKDATHPLVIASYGDSTKLPRIELSGHFINHDGAARSFTALVGLHLVVNTRDPADPAFTGRGDGLIRYVGNGSNLLIEGCHFEYGGLIVQSYGSGLYRDVEFRRNVVERAYDAGSCPNVGPSGMYSSHVERLTIEGNLFDHNGWNEDVQGACATMYNHNLYLNGNDLVVRENIFSRASSMHIKLRSDTTGDMKGTLIENNYFVEGEIGVSIGGNTDAAGRFASSTIKNNVMSDVGRSQPTGRTLAWAIEVKDNDGLSIQGNYFLNQRKSGVSNSYAINLGGNSEKSVSVTQNLFYRIQGRSLASNRKDGHQSIAISNNTFVDPDQGAALIEHSGTFAGYTYSSNQYYASASSGSWFRIGGSAASLTTWKSSSGESSAQAISMPSFTDPTRSIETYAESLGLPSSIAGFISAARVKNRLNYDPRFTADALNDYIRAGFAR
;
A
#
# COMPACT_ATOMS: atom_id res chain seq x y z
N MET A 1 -38.23 -56.49 18.73
CA MET A 1 -37.93 -56.71 20.15
C MET A 1 -36.86 -55.74 20.55
N THR A 2 -37.29 -54.84 21.44
CA THR A 2 -36.65 -54.05 22.50
C THR A 2 -35.63 -53.00 22.03
N GLN A 3 -35.91 -51.75 21.92
CA GLN A 3 -36.36 -50.63 22.78
C GLN A 3 -35.35 -50.19 23.85
N MET A 4 -35.17 -48.86 23.88
CA MET A 4 -34.75 -47.94 24.95
C MET A 4 -33.30 -47.49 24.92
N GLY A 5 -32.94 -46.24 25.12
CA GLY A 5 -33.68 -45.04 25.46
C GLY A 5 -32.75 -43.88 25.74
N SER A 6 -33.28 -42.76 25.56
CA SER A 6 -32.88 -41.37 25.73
C SER A 6 -32.11 -40.97 26.99
N GLY A 7 -31.38 -39.88 26.89
CA GLY A 7 -30.88 -39.15 28.06
C GLY A 7 -30.36 -37.76 27.73
N HIS A 8 -31.26 -36.79 27.57
CA HIS A 8 -30.95 -35.34 27.62
C HIS A 8 -30.55 -34.94 29.04
N ARG A 9 -29.52 -34.12 29.19
CA ARG A 9 -29.36 -33.28 30.36
C ARG A 9 -29.15 -31.82 29.94
N VAL A 10 -30.21 -31.07 30.21
CA VAL A 10 -30.28 -29.61 30.27
C VAL A 10 -29.73 -29.19 31.63
N TYR A 11 -28.84 -28.20 31.65
CA TYR A 11 -28.57 -27.41 32.86
C TYR A 11 -28.91 -25.95 32.60
N SER A 12 -30.07 -25.57 33.14
CA SER A 12 -30.42 -24.18 33.40
C SER A 12 -29.74 -23.76 34.70
N LEU A 13 -29.09 -22.58 34.68
CA LEU A 13 -28.85 -21.84 35.92
C LEU A 13 -29.27 -20.39 35.71
N ALA A 14 -30.32 -20.01 36.37
CA ALA A 14 -30.74 -18.65 36.62
C ALA A 14 -29.93 -18.08 37.78
N PHE A 15 -29.54 -16.80 37.71
CA PHE A 15 -29.29 -15.99 38.88
C PHE A 15 -29.66 -14.53 38.69
N ALA A 16 -30.32 -14.10 39.47
CA ALA A 16 -31.02 -13.11 40.23
C ALA A 16 -30.49 -11.67 40.10
N LEU A 17 -31.53 -10.81 40.12
CA LEU A 17 -31.50 -9.36 40.26
C LEU A 17 -30.72 -8.89 41.51
N GLY A 18 -29.99 -7.77 41.30
CA GLY A 18 -29.60 -6.87 42.37
C GLY A 18 -29.67 -5.44 41.87
N CYS A 19 -30.71 -4.75 42.27
CA CYS A 19 -30.91 -3.31 42.13
C CYS A 19 -29.97 -2.54 43.05
N SER A 20 -29.34 -1.43 42.59
CA SER A 20 -29.34 -0.17 43.35
C SER A 20 -28.63 0.99 42.68
N LEU A 21 -29.41 2.06 42.55
CA LEU A 21 -29.11 3.48 42.68
C LEU A 21 -28.21 4.22 41.68
N LEU A 22 -28.92 5.06 40.97
CA LEU A 22 -28.54 6.29 40.29
C LEU A 22 -27.62 7.20 41.14
N VAL A 23 -26.46 7.58 40.59
CA VAL A 23 -25.89 8.90 40.74
C VAL A 23 -25.39 9.31 39.38
N GLY A 24 -25.97 10.38 38.83
CA GLY A 24 -25.51 11.02 37.61
C GLY A 24 -24.18 11.71 37.88
N CYS A 25 -23.22 11.41 37.02
CA CYS A 25 -22.08 12.29 36.75
C CYS A 25 -22.00 12.45 35.26
N SER A 26 -22.20 13.65 34.80
CA SER A 26 -21.85 14.15 33.49
C SER A 26 -20.33 13.98 33.31
N ALA A 27 -19.93 13.02 32.50
CA ALA A 27 -18.55 12.92 32.04
C ALA A 27 -18.40 13.85 30.86
N GLU A 28 -17.93 15.04 31.11
CA GLU A 28 -17.25 15.85 30.10
C GLU A 28 -15.93 15.17 29.75
N GLY A 29 -15.73 15.00 28.43
CA GLY A 29 -14.70 14.18 27.85
C GLY A 29 -13.28 14.59 28.22
N LEU A 30 -12.52 13.59 28.46
CA LEU A 30 -11.07 13.60 28.27
C LEU A 30 -10.79 12.64 27.12
N ASP A 31 -10.77 13.20 25.90
CA ASP A 31 -10.12 12.57 24.76
C ASP A 31 -8.60 12.65 24.96
N SER A 32 -8.08 11.84 25.86
CA SER A 32 -6.66 11.48 25.84
C SER A 32 -6.50 10.34 24.87
N ASN A 33 -6.07 10.66 23.67
CA ASN A 33 -5.68 9.69 22.65
C ASN A 33 -4.47 8.89 23.18
N PRO A 34 -4.57 7.57 23.38
CA PRO A 34 -3.46 6.79 23.91
C PRO A 34 -2.30 6.58 22.92
N ASP A 35 -2.31 7.21 21.75
CA ASP A 35 -1.28 7.07 20.71
C ASP A 35 0.00 7.88 20.97
N ASP A 36 0.08 8.70 22.01
CA ASP A 36 1.20 9.63 22.21
C ASP A 36 2.39 9.07 23.02
N SER A 37 2.44 7.77 23.29
CA SER A 37 3.56 7.13 24.00
C SER A 37 4.23 6.00 23.20
N GLU A 38 4.54 6.21 21.93
CA GLU A 38 5.52 5.36 21.25
C GLU A 38 6.94 5.79 21.65
N SER A 39 7.46 5.21 22.72
CA SER A 39 8.87 5.27 23.04
C SER A 39 9.68 4.57 21.94
N THR A 40 10.76 5.20 21.52
CA THR A 40 11.84 4.71 20.66
C THR A 40 12.44 3.38 21.15
N ALA A 41 11.76 2.27 21.03
CA ALA A 41 12.22 0.98 21.56
C ALA A 41 12.14 -0.18 20.55
N ASP A 42 12.40 0.08 19.27
CA ASP A 42 12.34 -1.00 18.27
C ASP A 42 13.63 -1.23 17.45
N ALA A 43 14.79 -0.84 17.98
CA ALA A 43 16.07 -1.13 17.33
C ALA A 43 17.00 -2.10 18.09
N ALA A 44 16.56 -2.78 19.13
CA ALA A 44 17.47 -3.64 19.91
C ALA A 44 16.81 -4.92 20.43
N ARG A 45 16.62 -5.91 19.58
CA ARG A 45 16.55 -7.31 20.02
C ARG A 45 17.18 -8.25 19.01
N CYS A 46 18.50 -8.32 19.01
CA CYS A 46 19.20 -9.53 18.63
C CYS A 46 20.22 -9.84 19.73
N GLY A 47 20.05 -10.99 20.32
CA GLY A 47 20.67 -11.41 21.55
C GLY A 47 22.17 -11.72 21.50
N GLY A 48 22.76 -11.79 22.67
CA GLY A 48 24.09 -12.30 22.90
C GLY A 48 24.48 -12.06 24.36
N LYS A 49 24.19 -13.02 25.22
CA LYS A 49 24.72 -13.04 26.58
C LYS A 49 26.24 -13.21 26.56
N ARG A 50 26.98 -12.33 27.24
CA ARG A 50 27.98 -12.66 28.29
C ARG A 50 28.93 -11.49 28.58
N GLY A 51 29.16 -11.26 29.87
CA GLY A 51 30.45 -10.90 30.40
C GLY A 51 30.60 -9.53 31.08
N LYS A 52 30.65 -9.57 32.37
CA LYS A 52 30.93 -8.50 33.35
C LYS A 52 32.16 -7.66 33.04
N GLY A 53 32.10 -6.38 33.38
CA GLY A 53 33.28 -5.55 33.65
C GLY A 53 33.03 -4.04 33.49
N LYS A 54 32.84 -3.34 34.58
CA LYS A 54 33.07 -1.88 34.74
C LYS A 54 34.47 -1.68 35.36
N PRO A 55 35.07 -0.49 35.45
CA PRO A 55 34.66 0.89 35.14
C PRO A 55 35.78 1.75 34.48
N GLY A 56 35.51 3.03 34.19
CA GLY A 56 36.52 4.03 34.07
C GLY A 56 36.17 5.28 33.26
N CYS A 57 35.90 6.38 33.95
CA CYS A 57 35.78 7.75 33.42
C CYS A 57 37.09 8.28 32.83
N GLY A 58 36.98 9.17 31.85
CA GLY A 58 38.12 9.95 31.38
C GLY A 58 37.73 11.03 30.40
N SER A 59 37.65 12.22 30.89
CA SER A 59 37.42 13.52 30.25
C SER A 59 38.64 14.06 29.50
N GLY A 60 38.40 14.93 28.53
CA GLY A 60 39.37 15.87 27.92
C GLY A 60 39.28 15.86 26.38
N GLY A 61 39.11 16.89 25.69
CA GLY A 61 39.41 18.28 25.82
C GLY A 61 40.03 18.81 24.53
N SER A 62 39.38 19.77 23.93
CA SER A 62 39.81 20.99 23.23
C SER A 62 40.62 20.97 21.90
N SER A 63 40.14 21.79 21.02
CA SER A 63 40.81 22.80 20.17
C SER A 63 41.55 22.28 18.92
N GLY A 64 41.48 22.91 17.77
CA GLY A 64 41.09 24.20 17.31
C GLY A 64 41.53 24.40 15.87
N SER A 65 40.99 25.45 15.24
CA SER A 65 41.52 26.28 14.14
C SER A 65 41.91 25.59 12.83
N GLY A 66 41.47 25.99 11.64
CA GLY A 66 41.17 27.27 11.08
C GLY A 66 41.83 27.35 9.70
N SER A 67 41.20 28.05 8.78
CA SER A 67 41.81 28.75 7.62
C SER A 67 41.24 28.36 6.26
N THR A 68 40.30 29.14 5.78
CA THR A 68 40.34 30.08 4.60
C THR A 68 41.05 29.63 3.31
N GLY A 69 40.28 29.71 2.24
CA GLY A 69 40.82 29.70 0.90
C GLY A 69 39.72 29.96 -0.14
N THR A 70 39.61 31.22 -0.50
CA THR A 70 38.85 31.82 -1.59
C THR A 70 39.36 31.42 -2.98
N GLY A 71 38.45 31.34 -3.93
CA GLY A 71 38.83 31.30 -5.36
C GLY A 71 37.63 31.10 -6.27
N GLY A 72 37.03 32.18 -6.71
CA GLY A 72 36.03 32.23 -7.75
C GLY A 72 36.62 32.20 -9.15
N SER A 73 35.83 31.82 -10.12
CA SER A 73 35.83 32.39 -11.46
C SER A 73 34.63 31.99 -12.29
N THR A 74 33.99 32.98 -12.78
CA THR A 74 32.95 33.12 -13.78
C THR A 74 33.42 32.75 -15.20
N SER A 75 32.50 32.27 -16.05
CA SER A 75 32.27 32.67 -17.45
C SER A 75 31.13 31.80 -18.02
N THR A 76 29.99 32.31 -18.29
CA THR A 76 29.41 33.05 -19.42
C THR A 76 29.60 32.48 -20.81
N GLY A 77 28.46 32.31 -21.46
CA GLY A 77 28.28 32.28 -22.90
C GLY A 77 27.71 30.95 -23.40
N GLY A 78 26.61 30.85 -24.06
CA GLY A 78 25.82 31.75 -24.86
C GLY A 78 25.33 31.00 -26.09
N SER A 79 24.02 30.96 -26.25
CA SER A 79 23.19 31.06 -27.47
C SER A 79 23.62 30.34 -28.76
N THR A 80 22.72 29.65 -29.42
CA THR A 80 21.78 29.98 -30.48
C THR A 80 21.40 28.72 -31.23
N SER A 81 20.16 28.33 -31.30
CA SER A 81 19.08 28.63 -32.25
C SER A 81 19.22 28.06 -33.67
N ASN A 82 18.08 27.56 -34.10
CA ASN A 82 17.56 27.32 -35.45
C ASN A 82 17.71 25.89 -35.96
N GLY A 83 16.71 25.25 -36.45
CA GLY A 83 15.46 25.67 -37.04
C GLY A 83 15.15 24.79 -38.23
N GLY A 84 13.91 24.45 -38.40
CA GLY A 84 13.31 24.33 -39.70
C GLY A 84 12.94 22.93 -40.20
N VAL A 85 11.69 22.64 -40.15
CA VAL A 85 10.75 22.55 -41.28
C VAL A 85 10.81 21.24 -42.08
N ALA A 86 9.84 20.40 -41.94
CA ALA A 86 8.52 20.23 -42.51
C ALA A 86 8.43 19.34 -43.77
N ASN A 87 7.31 18.65 -43.81
CA ASN A 87 6.59 18.05 -44.94
C ASN A 87 6.90 16.58 -45.23
N GLY A 88 5.97 15.76 -45.39
CA GLY A 88 4.55 15.83 -45.66
C GLY A 88 4.08 14.53 -46.26
N GLY A 89 2.91 14.15 -45.89
CA GLY A 89 1.82 13.63 -46.68
C GLY A 89 2.01 12.22 -47.23
N THR A 90 1.09 11.36 -47.25
CA THR A 90 -0.31 11.31 -47.59
C THR A 90 -0.82 9.88 -47.36
N SER A 91 -1.93 9.75 -46.66
CA SER A 91 -3.21 9.16 -47.08
C SER A 91 -3.24 7.79 -47.77
N GLY A 92 -4.11 6.96 -47.24
CA GLY A 92 -4.80 5.88 -47.96
C GLY A 92 -5.39 4.85 -47.01
N SER A 93 -6.54 5.11 -46.53
CA SER A 93 -7.87 4.58 -46.85
C SER A 93 -8.18 3.19 -46.32
N ALA A 94 -9.22 3.23 -45.52
CA ALA A 94 -10.04 2.17 -44.95
C ALA A 94 -10.51 1.11 -45.96
N SER A 95 -10.72 -0.10 -45.43
CA SER A 95 -11.90 -0.86 -45.75
C SER A 95 -12.32 -1.76 -44.61
N SER A 96 -13.55 -1.59 -44.27
CA SER A 96 -14.41 -2.34 -43.37
C SER A 96 -14.68 -3.74 -43.85
N GLY A 97 -14.93 -4.64 -42.92
CA GLY A 97 -15.66 -5.87 -43.20
C GLY A 97 -15.49 -6.90 -42.11
N GLY A 98 -16.31 -6.99 -41.24
CA GLY A 98 -17.24 -7.77 -40.55
C GLY A 98 -17.12 -9.27 -40.61
N GLY A 99 -17.46 -9.92 -39.47
CA GLY A 99 -18.03 -11.25 -39.47
C GLY A 99 -17.34 -12.22 -38.56
N SER A 100 -17.92 -12.36 -37.40
CA SER A 100 -17.86 -13.50 -36.47
C SER A 100 -17.73 -14.87 -37.12
N SER A 101 -16.94 -15.72 -36.50
CA SER A 101 -17.42 -17.04 -36.05
C SER A 101 -16.31 -17.78 -35.35
N GLY A 102 -16.63 -18.35 -34.18
CA GLY A 102 -15.72 -19.20 -33.42
C GLY A 102 -15.24 -20.41 -34.25
N GLY A 103 -13.96 -20.55 -34.25
CA GLY A 103 -13.28 -21.76 -34.65
C GLY A 103 -12.12 -21.90 -33.71
N SER A 104 -12.12 -22.94 -32.89
CA SER A 104 -10.93 -23.44 -32.23
C SER A 104 -9.96 -23.92 -33.31
N GLY A 105 -9.27 -22.97 -33.94
CA GLY A 105 -8.09 -23.21 -34.72
C GLY A 105 -6.93 -23.40 -33.76
N SER A 106 -6.20 -24.47 -33.87
CA SER A 106 -4.84 -24.59 -33.34
C SER A 106 -4.08 -23.36 -33.84
N GLN A 107 -3.80 -22.40 -32.96
CA GLN A 107 -2.79 -21.39 -33.25
C GLN A 107 -1.51 -22.16 -33.59
N GLY A 108 -0.84 -21.75 -34.66
CA GLY A 108 0.49 -22.23 -34.97
C GLY A 108 1.44 -21.97 -33.81
N PRO A 109 2.64 -22.55 -33.84
CA PRO A 109 3.63 -22.15 -32.85
C PRO A 109 3.75 -20.62 -32.87
N GLY A 110 3.69 -20.00 -31.67
CA GLY A 110 3.96 -18.59 -31.51
C GLY A 110 5.44 -18.29 -31.86
N GLU A 111 5.82 -17.04 -31.86
CA GLU A 111 7.23 -16.63 -32.06
C GLU A 111 8.17 -17.42 -31.13
N CYS A 112 7.74 -17.74 -29.93
CA CYS A 112 8.49 -18.52 -28.95
C CYS A 112 8.50 -20.04 -29.20
N GLY A 113 8.12 -20.52 -30.37
CA GLY A 113 8.10 -21.94 -30.69
C GLY A 113 8.30 -22.21 -32.18
N ASP A 114 8.75 -21.23 -32.94
CA ASP A 114 8.91 -21.31 -34.40
C ASP A 114 10.35 -21.58 -34.87
N GLY A 115 11.32 -21.58 -33.96
CA GLY A 115 12.72 -21.84 -34.24
C GLY A 115 13.50 -20.64 -34.77
N ILE A 116 12.97 -19.43 -34.64
CA ILE A 116 13.55 -18.18 -35.13
C ILE A 116 13.80 -17.24 -33.96
N ASP A 117 14.91 -16.52 -33.94
CA ASP A 117 15.18 -15.38 -33.04
C ASP A 117 14.42 -14.17 -33.60
N ASN A 118 13.20 -13.93 -33.10
CA ASN A 118 12.28 -12.93 -33.66
C ASN A 118 12.54 -11.51 -33.13
N ASP A 119 13.14 -11.35 -31.95
CA ASP A 119 13.48 -10.05 -31.38
C ASP A 119 14.96 -9.65 -31.58
N GLY A 120 15.79 -10.57 -32.08
CA GLY A 120 17.17 -10.31 -32.44
C GLY A 120 18.13 -10.22 -31.25
N ASP A 121 17.78 -10.77 -30.09
CA ASP A 121 18.60 -10.74 -28.89
C ASP A 121 19.66 -11.86 -28.84
N GLY A 122 19.63 -12.80 -29.78
CA GLY A 122 20.56 -13.92 -29.92
C GLY A 122 20.12 -15.21 -29.24
N TYR A 123 18.92 -15.27 -28.71
CA TYR A 123 18.28 -16.47 -28.18
C TYR A 123 17.11 -16.88 -29.08
N VAL A 124 16.83 -18.14 -29.15
CA VAL A 124 15.79 -18.74 -30.02
C VAL A 124 14.82 -19.51 -29.16
N ASP A 125 13.52 -19.21 -29.26
CA ASP A 125 12.42 -19.93 -28.60
C ASP A 125 12.48 -19.98 -27.06
N TRP A 126 11.34 -20.35 -26.46
CA TRP A 126 11.06 -20.34 -25.03
C TRP A 126 12.06 -21.09 -24.13
N GLN A 127 12.86 -22.01 -24.67
CA GLN A 127 13.85 -22.75 -23.86
C GLN A 127 15.12 -21.97 -23.58
N SER A 128 15.47 -21.05 -24.46
CA SER A 128 16.67 -20.24 -24.37
C SER A 128 16.36 -18.75 -24.26
N ASP A 129 15.27 -18.30 -24.84
CA ASP A 129 14.86 -16.93 -24.82
C ASP A 129 14.10 -16.56 -23.52
N LEU A 130 14.54 -15.47 -22.92
CA LEU A 130 13.98 -14.93 -21.67
C LEU A 130 12.71 -14.10 -21.89
N GLY A 131 12.45 -13.67 -23.12
CA GLY A 131 11.21 -13.04 -23.55
C GLY A 131 10.04 -14.00 -23.60
N CYS A 132 10.32 -15.30 -23.66
CA CYS A 132 9.37 -16.35 -23.84
C CYS A 132 8.90 -17.00 -22.53
N TYR A 133 7.60 -17.15 -22.35
CA TYR A 133 6.99 -17.84 -21.22
C TYR A 133 6.59 -19.30 -21.52
N GLY A 134 6.63 -19.70 -22.78
CA GLY A 134 6.31 -21.04 -23.23
C GLY A 134 6.25 -21.13 -24.76
N PRO A 135 6.20 -22.34 -25.35
CA PRO A 135 6.26 -22.54 -26.80
C PRO A 135 5.03 -22.02 -27.57
N GLY A 136 3.99 -21.62 -26.86
CA GLY A 136 2.81 -21.01 -27.44
C GLY A 136 2.74 -19.50 -27.28
N ASP A 137 3.79 -18.88 -26.75
CA ASP A 137 3.88 -17.44 -26.63
C ASP A 137 4.04 -16.79 -28.00
N GLN A 138 3.27 -15.74 -28.22
CA GLN A 138 3.12 -15.15 -29.56
C GLN A 138 4.22 -14.16 -29.89
N THR A 139 5.05 -13.79 -28.93
CA THR A 139 6.17 -12.85 -29.14
C THR A 139 7.37 -13.23 -28.28
N GLU A 140 8.58 -13.00 -28.79
CA GLU A 140 9.86 -13.16 -28.11
C GLU A 140 10.38 -11.87 -27.46
N ALA A 141 9.50 -10.92 -27.19
CA ALA A 141 9.92 -9.62 -26.65
C ALA A 141 10.77 -9.73 -25.37
N ALA A 142 11.64 -8.75 -25.15
CA ALA A 142 12.60 -8.70 -24.05
C ALA A 142 11.98 -8.90 -22.66
N LEU A 143 12.71 -9.54 -21.75
CA LEU A 143 12.29 -9.86 -20.37
C LEU A 143 12.35 -8.67 -19.40
N PRO A 144 11.43 -8.70 -18.42
CA PRO A 144 10.17 -9.35 -18.39
C PRO A 144 9.22 -8.63 -19.33
N ARG A 145 8.49 -9.40 -20.08
CA ARG A 145 7.59 -8.94 -21.11
C ARG A 145 6.58 -7.96 -20.56
N ASP A 146 6.37 -6.89 -21.23
CA ASP A 146 5.22 -6.12 -21.62
C ASP A 146 5.17 -4.68 -21.16
N GLN A 147 5.55 -3.85 -22.08
CA GLN A 147 5.08 -2.47 -22.12
C GLN A 147 3.56 -2.40 -22.32
N GLU A 148 2.93 -3.40 -22.96
CA GLU A 148 1.50 -3.46 -23.19
C GLU A 148 0.71 -3.48 -21.88
N ASP A 149 1.17 -4.22 -20.87
CA ASP A 149 0.57 -4.28 -19.55
C ASP A 149 1.25 -3.35 -18.52
N GLY A 150 2.25 -2.57 -18.94
CA GLY A 150 2.99 -1.63 -18.08
C GLY A 150 3.90 -2.31 -17.04
N PHE A 151 4.31 -3.56 -17.23
CA PHE A 151 5.36 -4.21 -16.48
C PHE A 151 6.75 -3.77 -16.99
N THR A 152 7.75 -3.86 -16.12
CA THR A 152 9.12 -3.50 -16.47
C THR A 152 9.74 -4.55 -17.38
N THR A 153 10.41 -4.10 -18.43
CA THR A 153 11.19 -4.94 -19.34
C THR A 153 12.69 -4.84 -19.02
N PHE A 154 13.42 -5.94 -19.18
CA PHE A 154 14.87 -6.00 -18.97
C PHE A 154 15.54 -6.61 -20.19
N ASN A 155 16.63 -6.00 -20.61
CA ASN A 155 17.42 -6.52 -21.72
C ASN A 155 18.62 -7.31 -21.19
N VAL A 156 18.85 -8.48 -21.75
CA VAL A 156 20.06 -9.27 -21.51
C VAL A 156 21.17 -8.69 -22.39
N GLY A 157 22.15 -8.06 -21.77
CA GLY A 157 23.29 -7.52 -22.49
C GLY A 157 24.32 -8.61 -22.86
N ALA A 158 25.14 -8.33 -23.87
CA ALA A 158 26.19 -9.28 -24.32
C ALA A 158 27.14 -9.74 -23.18
N ASP A 159 27.32 -8.91 -22.15
CA ASP A 159 28.14 -9.22 -20.98
C ASP A 159 27.34 -9.85 -19.82
N SER A 160 26.01 -9.98 -19.95
CA SER A 160 25.14 -10.52 -18.92
C SER A 160 25.32 -12.02 -18.78
N ARG A 161 25.23 -12.50 -17.55
CA ARG A 161 25.15 -13.95 -17.26
C ARG A 161 23.74 -14.30 -16.88
N VAL A 162 23.16 -15.25 -17.58
CA VAL A 162 21.88 -15.85 -17.23
C VAL A 162 22.13 -17.16 -16.49
N VAL A 163 21.56 -17.31 -15.30
CA VAL A 163 21.71 -18.47 -14.42
C VAL A 163 20.34 -19.10 -14.17
N TYR A 164 20.14 -20.28 -14.73
CA TYR A 164 18.90 -21.04 -14.55
C TYR A 164 18.95 -21.89 -13.29
N VAL A 165 17.87 -21.81 -12.47
CA VAL A 165 17.72 -22.55 -11.21
C VAL A 165 16.42 -23.35 -11.25
N SER A 166 16.48 -24.65 -11.00
CA SER A 166 15.32 -25.54 -10.90
C SER A 166 15.46 -26.50 -9.73
N ALA A 167 14.40 -26.73 -8.97
CA ALA A 167 14.40 -27.68 -7.86
C ALA A 167 14.75 -29.12 -8.31
N ALA A 168 14.52 -29.43 -9.59
CA ALA A 168 14.94 -30.68 -10.24
C ALA A 168 16.37 -30.63 -10.81
N GLY A 169 17.07 -29.47 -10.73
CA GLY A 169 18.41 -29.27 -11.26
C GLY A 169 19.51 -30.00 -10.49
N ASN A 170 20.75 -29.71 -10.84
CA ASN A 170 21.95 -30.29 -10.22
C ASN A 170 23.01 -29.20 -9.98
N ASP A 171 23.49 -29.05 -8.75
CA ASP A 171 24.48 -28.02 -8.38
C ASP A 171 25.90 -28.26 -8.99
N ALA A 172 26.11 -29.42 -9.62
CA ALA A 172 27.29 -29.65 -10.45
C ALA A 172 27.20 -28.98 -11.83
N ASN A 173 26.01 -28.55 -12.24
CA ASN A 173 25.81 -27.84 -13.50
C ASN A 173 26.34 -26.39 -13.42
N ASP A 174 26.50 -25.78 -14.59
CA ASP A 174 26.94 -24.40 -14.75
C ASP A 174 25.80 -23.37 -14.75
N GLY A 175 24.55 -23.81 -14.85
CA GLY A 175 23.36 -22.97 -14.87
C GLY A 175 23.13 -22.23 -16.20
N SER A 176 23.88 -22.56 -17.27
CA SER A 176 23.89 -21.80 -18.53
C SER A 176 22.68 -22.01 -19.43
N SER A 177 21.81 -22.96 -19.11
CA SER A 177 20.56 -23.21 -19.83
C SER A 177 19.54 -23.93 -18.94
N PRO A 178 18.25 -23.96 -19.31
CA PRO A 178 17.25 -24.73 -18.57
C PRO A 178 17.63 -26.20 -18.37
N ALA A 179 18.24 -26.86 -19.36
CA ALA A 179 18.70 -28.25 -19.28
C ALA A 179 19.91 -28.42 -18.34
N LYS A 180 20.68 -27.37 -18.11
CA LYS A 180 21.83 -27.32 -17.20
C LYS A 180 21.54 -26.53 -15.93
N ALA A 181 20.28 -26.41 -15.54
CA ALA A 181 19.87 -25.66 -14.35
C ALA A 181 20.57 -26.19 -13.09
N VAL A 182 21.01 -25.29 -12.24
CA VAL A 182 21.46 -25.64 -10.88
C VAL A 182 20.27 -25.88 -9.97
N LYS A 183 20.48 -26.61 -8.86
CA LYS A 183 19.39 -27.04 -7.99
C LYS A 183 19.03 -26.01 -6.93
N THR A 184 20.03 -25.43 -6.28
CA THR A 184 19.83 -24.62 -5.09
C THR A 184 19.92 -23.14 -5.37
N LEU A 185 19.14 -22.33 -4.63
CA LEU A 185 19.21 -20.87 -4.67
C LEU A 185 20.62 -20.37 -4.31
N THR A 186 21.27 -21.03 -3.35
CA THR A 186 22.65 -20.71 -2.95
C THR A 186 23.62 -20.89 -4.11
N ARG A 187 23.47 -21.98 -4.88
CA ARG A 187 24.35 -22.21 -6.05
C ARG A 187 24.06 -21.18 -7.16
N GLY A 188 22.80 -20.90 -7.44
CA GLY A 188 22.42 -19.84 -8.38
C GLY A 188 23.02 -18.49 -8.00
N ALA A 189 22.85 -18.09 -6.74
CA ALA A 189 23.41 -16.85 -6.20
C ALA A 189 24.95 -16.80 -6.27
N ALA A 190 25.63 -17.94 -6.17
CA ALA A 190 27.09 -18.01 -6.32
C ALA A 190 27.57 -17.75 -7.75
N LEU A 191 26.75 -18.11 -8.75
CA LEU A 191 27.09 -17.99 -10.17
C LEU A 191 26.90 -16.58 -10.73
N VAL A 192 25.91 -15.81 -10.25
CA VAL A 192 25.77 -14.40 -10.66
C VAL A 192 26.88 -13.54 -10.05
N ARG A 193 27.21 -12.41 -10.68
CA ARG A 193 28.35 -11.56 -10.31
C ARG A 193 27.93 -10.31 -9.57
N GLU A 194 28.73 -9.84 -8.63
CA GLU A 194 28.55 -8.53 -7.98
C GLU A 194 28.80 -7.41 -8.99
N GLY A 195 27.96 -6.37 -9.02
CA GLY A 195 28.13 -5.21 -9.86
C GLY A 195 27.93 -5.47 -11.35
N GLN A 196 27.17 -6.48 -11.72
CA GLN A 196 26.89 -6.84 -13.11
C GLN A 196 25.38 -6.92 -13.38
N ASN A 197 25.01 -6.77 -14.65
CA ASN A 197 23.64 -7.01 -15.13
C ASN A 197 23.43 -8.51 -15.37
N ASP A 198 23.45 -9.29 -14.30
CA ASP A 198 23.23 -10.73 -14.36
C ASP A 198 21.79 -11.08 -14.02
N PHE A 199 21.34 -12.23 -14.51
CA PHE A 199 19.99 -12.74 -14.30
C PHE A 199 20.03 -14.07 -13.56
N MET A 200 19.26 -14.21 -12.49
CA MET A 200 19.02 -15.46 -11.79
C MET A 200 17.56 -15.85 -12.00
N LEU A 201 17.32 -16.85 -12.81
CA LEU A 201 15.99 -17.27 -13.23
C LEU A 201 15.56 -18.53 -12.50
N LEU A 202 14.42 -18.47 -11.82
CA LEU A 202 13.86 -19.57 -11.07
C LEU A 202 12.74 -20.24 -11.89
N ARG A 203 12.77 -21.58 -11.99
CA ARG A 203 11.76 -22.29 -12.76
C ARG A 203 10.38 -22.13 -12.15
N ARG A 204 9.43 -21.72 -12.94
CA ARG A 204 8.01 -21.62 -12.58
C ARG A 204 7.43 -22.99 -12.21
N GLY A 205 6.58 -23.02 -11.19
CA GLY A 205 6.01 -24.25 -10.65
C GLY A 205 6.91 -25.02 -9.66
N ASP A 206 8.19 -24.68 -9.57
CA ASP A 206 9.11 -25.25 -8.58
C ASP A 206 8.93 -24.60 -7.20
N THR A 207 9.30 -25.35 -6.15
CA THR A 207 9.27 -24.89 -4.77
C THR A 207 10.63 -25.10 -4.11
N TRP A 208 11.16 -24.07 -3.47
CA TRP A 208 12.35 -24.12 -2.62
C TRP A 208 11.95 -23.88 -1.16
N ARG A 209 12.21 -24.85 -0.29
CA ARG A 209 11.89 -24.78 1.14
C ARG A 209 13.13 -24.57 1.97
N GLY A 210 13.10 -23.59 2.88
CA GLY A 210 14.20 -23.28 3.78
C GLY A 210 15.45 -22.68 3.10
N GLN A 211 15.35 -22.25 1.85
CA GLN A 211 16.47 -21.67 1.10
C GLN A 211 16.33 -20.15 0.99
N THR A 212 17.39 -19.44 1.34
CA THR A 212 17.47 -17.98 1.37
C THR A 212 18.63 -17.49 0.50
N LEU A 213 18.53 -16.27 0.01
CA LEU A 213 19.65 -15.56 -0.63
C LEU A 213 20.48 -14.76 0.39
N GLY A 214 19.94 -14.49 1.58
CA GLY A 214 20.63 -13.74 2.62
C GLY A 214 21.06 -12.35 2.16
N ARG A 215 22.36 -12.04 2.28
CA ARG A 215 22.95 -10.81 1.70
C ARG A 215 23.25 -11.04 0.22
N PHE A 216 22.31 -10.66 -0.62
CA PHE A 216 22.44 -10.80 -2.05
C PHE A 216 23.29 -9.68 -2.68
N LYS A 217 23.60 -9.76 -3.96
CA LYS A 217 24.51 -8.88 -4.70
C LYS A 217 23.80 -7.64 -5.24
N SER A 218 24.56 -6.63 -5.61
CA SER A 218 24.10 -5.45 -6.34
C SER A 218 24.25 -5.66 -7.85
N GLY A 219 23.42 -4.97 -8.64
CA GLY A 219 23.58 -4.85 -10.07
C GLY A 219 24.62 -3.81 -10.48
N LYS A 220 24.71 -3.50 -11.76
CA LYS A 220 25.71 -2.61 -12.35
C LYS A 220 25.32 -1.14 -12.17
N ASP A 221 24.13 -0.78 -12.60
CA ASP A 221 23.58 0.57 -12.56
C ASP A 221 22.04 0.51 -12.63
N ALA A 222 21.38 1.67 -12.69
CA ALA A 222 19.91 1.76 -12.67
C ALA A 222 19.24 1.14 -13.92
N THR A 223 19.93 1.11 -15.04
CA THR A 223 19.43 0.54 -16.31
C THR A 223 19.90 -0.89 -16.54
N HIS A 224 20.84 -1.36 -15.73
CA HIS A 224 21.41 -2.71 -15.79
C HIS A 224 21.42 -3.34 -14.39
N PRO A 225 20.22 -3.61 -13.80
CA PRO A 225 20.13 -4.21 -12.48
C PRO A 225 20.56 -5.68 -12.48
N LEU A 226 20.82 -6.21 -11.30
CA LEU A 226 20.83 -7.65 -11.09
C LEU A 226 19.38 -8.11 -10.92
N VAL A 227 18.95 -9.05 -11.75
CA VAL A 227 17.55 -9.47 -11.84
C VAL A 227 17.37 -10.88 -11.27
N ILE A 228 16.38 -11.04 -10.37
CA ILE A 228 15.86 -12.34 -9.95
C ILE A 228 14.45 -12.44 -10.50
N ALA A 229 14.25 -13.35 -11.44
CA ALA A 229 12.96 -13.52 -12.11
C ALA A 229 12.60 -15.01 -12.29
N SER A 230 11.59 -15.27 -13.09
CA SER A 230 11.14 -16.65 -13.35
C SER A 230 11.29 -17.03 -14.82
N TYR A 231 11.35 -18.33 -15.10
CA TYR A 231 11.35 -18.90 -16.45
C TYR A 231 10.51 -20.18 -16.51
N GLY A 232 10.19 -20.63 -17.71
CA GLY A 232 9.49 -21.89 -17.99
C GLY A 232 7.99 -21.69 -18.21
N ASP A 233 7.28 -22.74 -18.52
CA ASP A 233 5.92 -22.79 -19.07
C ASP A 233 4.79 -22.90 -18.04
N SER A 234 5.11 -23.05 -16.74
CA SER A 234 4.09 -23.15 -15.70
C SER A 234 3.40 -21.82 -15.45
N THR A 235 2.09 -21.84 -15.26
CA THR A 235 1.30 -20.66 -14.82
C THR A 235 1.47 -20.32 -13.34
N LYS A 236 2.23 -21.14 -12.58
CA LYS A 236 2.49 -20.91 -11.16
C LYS A 236 3.85 -20.25 -10.99
N LEU A 237 3.90 -19.17 -10.25
CA LEU A 237 5.16 -18.52 -9.87
C LEU A 237 6.10 -19.48 -9.12
N PRO A 238 7.43 -19.28 -9.20
CA PRO A 238 8.39 -19.97 -8.34
C PRO A 238 8.05 -19.70 -6.88
N ARG A 239 7.91 -20.76 -6.07
CA ARG A 239 7.51 -20.65 -4.67
C ARG A 239 8.70 -20.84 -3.74
N ILE A 240 8.92 -19.86 -2.84
CA ILE A 240 9.96 -19.90 -1.82
C ILE A 240 9.32 -19.90 -0.44
N GLU A 241 9.49 -20.99 0.32
CA GLU A 241 8.90 -21.21 1.62
C GLU A 241 9.97 -21.11 2.72
N LEU A 242 9.77 -20.18 3.66
CA LEU A 242 10.77 -19.78 4.64
C LEU A 242 10.15 -19.58 6.03
N SER A 243 10.93 -19.76 7.07
CA SER A 243 10.62 -19.28 8.42
C SER A 243 11.18 -17.87 8.69
N GLY A 244 11.97 -17.33 7.77
CA GLY A 244 12.67 -16.06 7.89
C GLY A 244 12.85 -15.34 6.55
N HIS A 245 13.80 -14.43 6.46
CA HIS A 245 13.97 -13.58 5.29
C HIS A 245 14.54 -14.33 4.08
N PHE A 246 13.92 -14.14 2.92
CA PHE A 246 14.49 -14.53 1.63
C PHE A 246 15.73 -13.69 1.30
N ILE A 247 15.61 -12.37 1.44
CA ILE A 247 16.71 -11.41 1.35
C ILE A 247 16.81 -10.65 2.67
N ASN A 248 18.04 -10.56 3.20
CA ASN A 248 18.35 -9.82 4.43
C ASN A 248 19.62 -9.00 4.27
N HIS A 249 19.49 -7.75 3.87
CA HIS A 249 20.57 -6.78 3.78
C HIS A 249 20.63 -5.92 5.02
N ASP A 250 21.10 -6.46 6.14
CA ASP A 250 21.28 -5.71 7.37
C ASP A 250 22.64 -4.99 7.38
N GLY A 251 22.61 -3.65 7.30
CA GLY A 251 23.78 -2.79 7.35
C GLY A 251 24.65 -2.77 6.08
N ALA A 252 24.28 -3.47 5.01
CA ALA A 252 25.04 -3.47 3.76
C ALA A 252 24.37 -2.55 2.74
N ALA A 253 25.15 -1.69 2.07
CA ALA A 253 24.67 -0.95 0.90
C ALA A 253 24.38 -1.92 -0.25
N ARG A 254 23.17 -1.86 -0.79
CA ARG A 254 22.73 -2.68 -1.92
C ARG A 254 21.89 -1.84 -2.88
N SER A 255 22.22 -1.92 -4.14
CA SER A 255 21.58 -1.09 -5.17
C SER A 255 21.40 -1.87 -6.47
N PHE A 256 20.51 -1.35 -7.30
CA PHE A 256 20.31 -1.88 -8.65
C PHE A 256 19.88 -3.35 -8.67
N THR A 257 18.81 -3.66 -7.95
CA THR A 257 18.29 -5.03 -7.82
C THR A 257 16.81 -5.07 -8.24
N ALA A 258 16.44 -6.06 -9.02
CA ALA A 258 15.05 -6.31 -9.39
C ALA A 258 14.61 -7.72 -8.94
N LEU A 259 13.48 -7.81 -8.26
CA LEU A 259 12.79 -9.04 -7.88
C LEU A 259 11.47 -9.10 -8.63
N VAL A 260 11.29 -10.09 -9.49
CA VAL A 260 10.18 -10.12 -10.44
C VAL A 260 9.49 -11.49 -10.47
N GLY A 261 8.17 -11.49 -10.25
CA GLY A 261 7.34 -12.67 -10.45
C GLY A 261 7.70 -13.85 -9.54
N LEU A 262 7.83 -13.62 -8.24
CA LEU A 262 8.14 -14.63 -7.22
C LEU A 262 7.00 -14.77 -6.21
N HIS A 263 6.76 -15.98 -5.71
CA HIS A 263 5.84 -16.24 -4.59
C HIS A 263 6.63 -16.55 -3.33
N LEU A 264 6.65 -15.64 -2.38
CA LEU A 264 7.38 -15.73 -1.11
C LEU A 264 6.40 -15.99 0.04
N VAL A 265 6.66 -17.01 0.85
CA VAL A 265 5.75 -17.47 1.90
C VAL A 265 6.49 -17.66 3.21
N VAL A 266 5.98 -17.10 4.30
CA VAL A 266 6.42 -17.50 5.65
C VAL A 266 5.64 -18.76 6.04
N ASN A 267 6.16 -19.92 5.65
CA ASN A 267 5.46 -21.19 5.81
C ASN A 267 5.19 -21.57 7.27
N THR A 268 6.00 -21.11 8.21
CA THR A 268 5.77 -21.31 9.65
C THR A 268 4.59 -20.48 10.19
N ARG A 269 4.06 -19.56 9.40
CA ARG A 269 2.83 -18.81 9.68
C ARG A 269 1.62 -19.29 8.87
N ASP A 270 1.81 -20.20 7.93
CA ASP A 270 0.70 -20.83 7.20
C ASP A 270 0.02 -21.89 8.08
N PRO A 271 -1.25 -21.70 8.50
CA PRO A 271 -1.95 -22.68 9.34
C PRO A 271 -2.10 -24.05 8.71
N ALA A 272 -1.99 -24.16 7.39
CA ALA A 272 -2.06 -25.43 6.65
C ALA A 272 -0.69 -26.13 6.53
N ASP A 273 0.42 -25.48 6.85
CA ASP A 273 1.76 -26.04 6.72
C ASP A 273 2.11 -26.93 7.93
N PRO A 274 2.70 -28.13 7.71
CA PRO A 274 3.15 -28.99 8.82
C PRO A 274 4.17 -28.35 9.78
N ALA A 275 4.90 -27.32 9.35
CA ALA A 275 5.83 -26.57 10.17
C ALA A 275 5.20 -25.36 10.87
N PHE A 276 3.89 -25.27 10.88
CA PHE A 276 3.17 -24.16 11.49
C PHE A 276 3.52 -23.94 12.96
N THR A 277 3.89 -22.72 13.28
CA THR A 277 4.14 -22.25 14.64
C THR A 277 3.41 -20.94 14.93
N GLY A 278 2.82 -20.33 13.93
CA GLY A 278 2.27 -18.98 13.96
C GLY A 278 3.33 -17.88 14.00
N ARG A 279 4.62 -18.19 13.96
CA ARG A 279 5.75 -17.27 14.13
C ARG A 279 6.75 -17.38 12.99
N GLY A 280 7.54 -16.32 12.79
CA GLY A 280 8.59 -16.25 11.79
C GLY A 280 9.06 -14.80 11.62
N ASP A 281 10.05 -14.59 10.75
CA ASP A 281 10.48 -13.24 10.37
C ASP A 281 9.69 -12.73 9.14
N GLY A 282 9.94 -11.49 8.72
CA GLY A 282 9.45 -10.97 7.45
C GLY A 282 10.12 -11.64 6.24
N LEU A 283 9.64 -11.35 5.04
CA LEU A 283 10.13 -12.00 3.82
C LEU A 283 11.31 -11.26 3.20
N ILE A 284 11.27 -9.94 3.18
CA ILE A 284 12.30 -9.11 2.57
C ILE A 284 12.75 -8.04 3.58
N ARG A 285 14.08 -7.88 3.70
CA ARG A 285 14.68 -6.88 4.58
C ARG A 285 15.84 -6.18 3.86
N TYR A 286 15.59 -4.98 3.37
CA TYR A 286 16.60 -4.05 2.88
C TYR A 286 16.84 -2.98 3.94
N VAL A 287 17.89 -3.12 4.72
CA VAL A 287 18.22 -2.20 5.81
C VAL A 287 19.64 -1.71 5.65
N GLY A 288 19.79 -0.42 5.39
CA GLY A 288 21.07 0.23 5.10
C GLY A 288 20.94 1.31 4.06
N ASN A 289 22.04 1.70 3.44
CA ASN A 289 22.04 2.64 2.33
C ASN A 289 21.90 1.89 1.00
N GLY A 290 21.13 2.42 0.07
CA GLY A 290 20.99 1.80 -1.24
C GLY A 290 20.08 2.60 -2.16
N SER A 291 19.97 2.14 -3.40
CA SER A 291 19.09 2.76 -4.38
C SER A 291 18.68 1.79 -5.48
N ASN A 292 17.63 2.17 -6.21
CA ASN A 292 17.15 1.45 -7.39
C ASN A 292 16.83 -0.02 -7.07
N LEU A 293 15.83 -0.19 -6.23
CA LEU A 293 15.22 -1.48 -5.91
C LEU A 293 13.87 -1.56 -6.60
N LEU A 294 13.69 -2.53 -7.46
CA LEU A 294 12.39 -2.89 -8.04
C LEU A 294 11.90 -4.21 -7.43
N ILE A 295 10.65 -4.23 -7.00
CA ILE A 295 9.92 -5.45 -6.61
C ILE A 295 8.59 -5.43 -7.35
N GLU A 296 8.41 -6.35 -8.33
CA GLU A 296 7.27 -6.28 -9.24
C GLU A 296 6.64 -7.66 -9.50
N GLY A 297 5.31 -7.70 -9.49
CA GLY A 297 4.54 -8.90 -9.82
C GLY A 297 4.75 -10.07 -8.86
N CYS A 298 5.21 -9.80 -7.65
CA CYS A 298 5.46 -10.81 -6.62
C CYS A 298 4.23 -11.02 -5.72
N HIS A 299 4.14 -12.20 -5.14
CA HIS A 299 3.15 -12.53 -4.11
C HIS A 299 3.85 -12.78 -2.78
N PHE A 300 3.48 -12.02 -1.75
CA PHE A 300 3.98 -12.11 -0.38
C PHE A 300 2.86 -12.62 0.52
N GLU A 301 3.04 -13.80 1.09
CA GLU A 301 2.03 -14.46 1.92
C GLU A 301 2.56 -14.71 3.32
N TYR A 302 1.78 -14.36 4.34
CA TYR A 302 2.08 -14.50 5.78
C TYR A 302 3.29 -13.69 6.28
N GLY A 303 3.88 -12.84 5.48
CA GLY A 303 5.03 -12.03 5.86
C GLY A 303 5.11 -10.73 5.08
N GLY A 304 5.61 -9.68 5.74
CA GLY A 304 5.81 -8.37 5.15
C GLY A 304 7.25 -8.09 4.75
N LEU A 305 7.47 -6.85 4.31
CA LEU A 305 8.78 -6.37 3.90
C LEU A 305 9.20 -5.11 4.66
N ILE A 306 10.52 -4.93 4.74
CA ILE A 306 11.15 -3.76 5.34
C ILE A 306 12.13 -3.17 4.34
N VAL A 307 12.00 -1.85 4.07
CA VAL A 307 12.98 -1.05 3.35
C VAL A 307 13.28 0.18 4.18
N GLN A 308 14.46 0.24 4.77
CA GLN A 308 14.81 1.36 5.64
C GLN A 308 16.31 1.69 5.61
N SER A 309 16.65 2.89 6.07
CA SER A 309 18.03 3.26 6.36
C SER A 309 18.17 3.73 7.80
N TYR A 310 19.40 3.85 8.30
CA TYR A 310 19.72 4.29 9.64
C TYR A 310 20.53 5.60 9.66
N GLY A 311 20.35 6.37 10.71
CA GLY A 311 21.10 7.60 10.94
C GLY A 311 20.85 8.63 9.83
N SER A 312 21.92 9.16 9.26
CA SER A 312 21.85 10.11 8.13
C SER A 312 21.78 9.45 6.74
N GLY A 313 21.74 8.11 6.69
CA GLY A 313 21.62 7.37 5.44
C GLY A 313 20.21 7.45 4.85
N LEU A 314 20.09 7.18 3.55
CA LEU A 314 18.81 7.09 2.84
C LEU A 314 18.80 5.86 1.93
N TYR A 315 17.64 5.24 1.79
CA TYR A 315 17.34 4.31 0.71
C TYR A 315 16.55 5.07 -0.37
N ARG A 316 16.95 5.01 -1.62
CA ARG A 316 16.39 5.85 -2.69
C ARG A 316 15.89 5.04 -3.87
N ASP A 317 14.94 5.65 -4.61
CA ASP A 317 14.49 5.10 -5.89
C ASP A 317 14.01 3.65 -5.74
N VAL A 318 12.98 3.47 -4.92
CA VAL A 318 12.37 2.16 -4.63
C VAL A 318 11.04 2.08 -5.35
N GLU A 319 10.85 1.04 -6.15
CA GLU A 319 9.58 0.75 -6.82
C GLU A 319 9.02 -0.58 -6.31
N PHE A 320 7.82 -0.52 -5.77
CA PHE A 320 7.05 -1.67 -5.32
C PHE A 320 5.74 -1.72 -6.08
N ARG A 321 5.66 -2.57 -7.13
CA ARG A 321 4.62 -2.47 -8.14
C ARG A 321 3.91 -3.79 -8.40
N ARG A 322 2.56 -3.73 -8.53
CA ARG A 322 1.74 -4.86 -8.97
C ARG A 322 1.96 -6.15 -8.18
N ASN A 323 2.25 -6.00 -6.89
CA ASN A 323 2.44 -7.11 -5.98
C ASN A 323 1.14 -7.42 -5.21
N VAL A 324 1.04 -8.63 -4.70
CA VAL A 324 0.07 -9.03 -3.69
C VAL A 324 0.78 -9.18 -2.36
N VAL A 325 0.30 -8.51 -1.31
CA VAL A 325 0.82 -8.64 0.07
C VAL A 325 -0.35 -8.99 0.97
N GLU A 326 -0.36 -10.21 1.48
CA GLU A 326 -1.49 -10.66 2.28
C GLU A 326 -1.10 -11.39 3.55
N ARG A 327 -1.97 -11.25 4.57
CA ARG A 327 -1.91 -12.02 5.82
C ARG A 327 -0.56 -11.95 6.54
N ALA A 328 0.15 -10.83 6.45
CA ALA A 328 1.34 -10.63 7.26
C ALA A 328 0.93 -10.54 8.74
N TYR A 329 1.33 -11.49 9.58
CA TYR A 329 1.00 -11.53 11.00
C TYR A 329 2.08 -12.24 11.83
N ASP A 330 2.00 -12.17 13.15
CA ASP A 330 2.82 -12.97 14.06
C ASP A 330 2.02 -13.33 15.33
N ALA A 331 1.98 -14.60 15.68
CA ALA A 331 1.25 -15.10 16.84
C ALA A 331 1.82 -14.64 18.20
N GLY A 332 2.93 -13.93 18.22
CA GLY A 332 3.51 -13.33 19.42
C GLY A 332 3.31 -11.82 19.55
N SER A 333 2.62 -11.20 18.59
CA SER A 333 2.48 -9.73 18.53
C SER A 333 1.35 -9.18 19.41
N CYS A 334 0.45 -10.01 19.91
CA CYS A 334 -0.67 -9.55 20.73
C CYS A 334 -0.24 -9.26 22.20
N PRO A 335 -0.52 -8.09 22.78
CA PRO A 335 -1.21 -6.92 22.20
C PRO A 335 -0.25 -5.87 21.59
N ASN A 336 0.98 -6.22 21.32
CA ASN A 336 2.06 -5.32 20.94
C ASN A 336 2.24 -5.16 19.43
N VAL A 337 3.34 -4.54 19.03
CA VAL A 337 3.75 -4.37 17.65
C VAL A 337 4.03 -5.72 16.99
N GLY A 338 3.51 -5.93 15.82
CA GLY A 338 3.75 -7.07 14.94
C GLY A 338 4.05 -6.62 13.51
N PRO A 339 4.08 -7.54 12.55
CA PRO A 339 4.38 -7.22 11.17
C PRO A 339 3.27 -6.41 10.52
N SER A 340 3.66 -5.38 9.78
CA SER A 340 2.82 -4.74 8.76
C SER A 340 3.04 -5.40 7.40
N GLY A 341 2.20 -5.11 6.42
CA GLY A 341 2.43 -5.54 5.04
C GLY A 341 3.75 -4.98 4.50
N MET A 342 3.98 -3.67 4.66
CA MET A 342 5.27 -3.04 4.36
C MET A 342 5.59 -1.97 5.40
N TYR A 343 6.86 -1.94 5.82
CA TYR A 343 7.43 -0.87 6.64
C TYR A 343 8.56 -0.18 5.88
N SER A 344 8.56 1.16 5.87
CA SER A 344 9.68 1.94 5.36
C SER A 344 10.06 3.06 6.31
N SER A 345 11.37 3.37 6.39
CA SER A 345 11.88 4.50 7.16
C SER A 345 13.16 5.06 6.54
N HIS A 346 13.28 6.39 6.51
CA HIS A 346 14.40 7.08 5.86
C HIS A 346 14.56 6.66 4.38
N VAL A 347 13.45 6.67 3.66
CA VAL A 347 13.42 6.43 2.22
C VAL A 347 13.14 7.73 1.46
N GLU A 348 13.58 7.80 0.22
CA GLU A 348 13.36 8.93 -0.67
C GLU A 348 12.99 8.41 -2.05
N ARG A 349 11.92 8.96 -2.64
CA ARG A 349 11.37 8.51 -3.94
C ARG A 349 10.99 7.02 -3.91
N LEU A 350 10.08 6.68 -2.99
CA LEU A 350 9.43 5.36 -2.94
C LEU A 350 8.10 5.42 -3.69
N THR A 351 7.94 4.58 -4.69
CA THR A 351 6.69 4.38 -5.41
C THR A 351 6.06 3.04 -5.03
N ILE A 352 4.81 3.08 -4.58
CA ILE A 352 3.98 1.90 -4.29
C ILE A 352 2.77 1.97 -5.21
N GLU A 353 2.72 1.12 -6.26
CA GLU A 353 1.78 1.27 -7.36
C GLU A 353 1.12 -0.04 -7.77
N GLY A 354 -0.20 -0.02 -7.95
CA GLY A 354 -0.94 -1.13 -8.53
C GLY A 354 -0.96 -2.41 -7.68
N ASN A 355 -0.67 -2.32 -6.38
CA ASN A 355 -0.60 -3.48 -5.50
C ASN A 355 -1.95 -3.80 -4.86
N LEU A 356 -2.11 -5.05 -4.43
CA LEU A 356 -3.15 -5.48 -3.51
C LEU A 356 -2.54 -5.72 -2.12
N PHE A 357 -2.98 -4.94 -1.12
CA PHE A 357 -2.68 -5.17 0.29
C PHE A 357 -3.94 -5.63 1.01
N ASP A 358 -3.92 -6.85 1.52
CA ASP A 358 -5.09 -7.42 2.16
C ASP A 358 -4.78 -8.18 3.44
N HIS A 359 -5.54 -7.89 4.50
CA HIS A 359 -5.55 -8.64 5.75
C HIS A 359 -4.16 -8.70 6.42
N ASN A 360 -3.45 -7.57 6.46
CA ASN A 360 -2.14 -7.50 7.10
C ASN A 360 -2.22 -6.99 8.53
N GLY A 361 -1.33 -7.52 9.37
CA GLY A 361 -1.15 -7.14 10.76
C GLY A 361 -1.88 -8.02 11.77
N TRP A 362 -2.67 -8.99 11.35
CA TRP A 362 -3.46 -9.87 12.22
C TRP A 362 -3.95 -11.13 11.52
N ASN A 363 -4.42 -12.10 12.32
CA ASN A 363 -5.11 -13.28 11.80
C ASN A 363 -6.07 -13.78 12.87
N GLU A 364 -7.37 -13.72 12.60
CA GLU A 364 -8.44 -14.11 13.51
C GLU A 364 -8.46 -15.59 13.88
N ASP A 365 -7.94 -16.43 12.97
CA ASP A 365 -7.94 -17.89 13.13
C ASP A 365 -6.70 -18.38 13.91
N VAL A 366 -5.76 -17.48 14.26
CA VAL A 366 -4.51 -17.84 14.94
C VAL A 366 -4.42 -17.20 16.31
N GLN A 367 -4.38 -18.04 17.33
CA GLN A 367 -4.24 -17.57 18.71
C GLN A 367 -2.95 -16.75 18.88
N GLY A 368 -3.07 -15.55 19.45
CA GLY A 368 -1.95 -14.65 19.69
C GLY A 368 -1.59 -13.74 18.50
N ALA A 369 -2.30 -13.84 17.39
CA ALA A 369 -2.17 -12.97 16.22
C ALA A 369 -3.30 -11.93 16.16
N CYS A 370 -3.64 -11.32 17.30
CA CYS A 370 -4.73 -10.35 17.37
C CYS A 370 -4.41 -9.07 16.58
N ALA A 371 -5.47 -8.41 16.15
CA ALA A 371 -5.35 -7.07 15.59
C ALA A 371 -4.92 -6.07 16.66
N THR A 372 -4.03 -5.17 16.31
CA THR A 372 -3.53 -4.11 17.19
C THR A 372 -3.51 -2.78 16.45
N MET A 373 -3.49 -1.68 17.18
CA MET A 373 -3.38 -0.35 16.58
C MET A 373 -2.01 -0.06 15.96
N TYR A 374 -1.03 -0.92 16.19
CA TYR A 374 0.35 -0.76 15.74
C TYR A 374 0.65 -1.42 14.38
N ASN A 375 -0.25 -2.30 13.90
CA ASN A 375 -0.03 -3.08 12.69
C ASN A 375 -0.90 -2.54 11.54
N HIS A 376 -0.31 -2.43 10.35
CA HIS A 376 -0.91 -1.73 9.22
C HIS A 376 -0.72 -2.49 7.90
N ASN A 377 -1.43 -2.09 6.84
CA ASN A 377 -1.03 -2.49 5.51
C ASN A 377 0.30 -1.82 5.13
N LEU A 378 0.39 -0.50 5.32
CA LEU A 378 1.61 0.28 5.09
C LEU A 378 1.93 1.16 6.31
N TYR A 379 3.19 1.14 6.74
CA TYR A 379 3.75 2.13 7.65
C TYR A 379 4.96 2.80 7.00
N LEU A 380 4.82 4.08 6.64
CA LEU A 380 5.78 4.77 5.79
C LEU A 380 6.33 6.03 6.47
N ASN A 381 7.65 6.21 6.35
CA ASN A 381 8.39 7.40 6.73
C ASN A 381 9.41 7.70 5.64
N GLY A 382 9.38 8.89 5.06
CA GLY A 382 10.30 9.27 3.97
C GLY A 382 9.85 10.50 3.20
N ASN A 383 10.61 10.87 2.17
CA ASN A 383 10.34 11.98 1.28
C ASN A 383 9.93 11.49 -0.12
N ASP A 384 9.13 12.31 -0.80
CA ASP A 384 8.72 12.06 -2.19
C ASP A 384 8.11 10.66 -2.36
N LEU A 385 7.16 10.34 -1.46
CA LEU A 385 6.46 9.08 -1.44
C LEU A 385 5.28 9.12 -2.42
N VAL A 386 5.15 8.14 -3.28
CA VAL A 386 4.02 7.97 -4.20
C VAL A 386 3.31 6.66 -3.88
N VAL A 387 2.03 6.75 -3.49
CA VAL A 387 1.17 5.59 -3.25
C VAL A 387 -0.04 5.72 -4.16
N ARG A 388 -0.07 4.99 -5.28
CA ARG A 388 -1.11 5.14 -6.28
C ARG A 388 -1.65 3.82 -6.81
N GLU A 389 -2.92 3.83 -7.18
CA GLU A 389 -3.58 2.72 -7.87
C GLU A 389 -3.55 1.39 -7.10
N ASN A 390 -3.42 1.45 -5.77
CA ASN A 390 -3.44 0.26 -4.93
C ASN A 390 -4.85 -0.04 -4.42
N ILE A 391 -5.11 -1.32 -4.17
CA ILE A 391 -6.29 -1.80 -3.45
C ILE A 391 -5.87 -2.15 -2.03
N PHE A 392 -6.53 -1.52 -1.05
CA PHE A 392 -6.32 -1.76 0.37
C PHE A 392 -7.57 -2.36 1.01
N SER A 393 -7.42 -3.52 1.65
CA SER A 393 -8.49 -4.22 2.35
C SER A 393 -8.03 -4.72 3.71
N ARG A 394 -8.92 -4.77 4.67
CA ARG A 394 -8.82 -5.47 5.98
C ARG A 394 -7.51 -5.29 6.76
N ALA A 395 -6.97 -4.07 6.82
CA ALA A 395 -5.83 -3.81 7.70
C ALA A 395 -6.18 -4.08 9.17
N SER A 396 -5.19 -4.45 9.99
CA SER A 396 -5.34 -4.53 11.45
C SER A 396 -5.82 -3.20 12.04
N SER A 397 -5.21 -2.08 11.63
CA SER A 397 -5.58 -0.74 12.09
C SER A 397 -5.73 0.23 10.91
N MET A 398 -4.63 0.71 10.36
CA MET A 398 -4.61 1.68 9.27
C MET A 398 -4.24 1.02 7.95
N HIS A 399 -4.88 1.44 6.85
CA HIS A 399 -4.38 1.03 5.55
C HIS A 399 -3.05 1.70 5.25
N ILE A 400 -2.95 3.00 5.48
CA ILE A 400 -1.70 3.76 5.34
C ILE A 400 -1.47 4.57 6.61
N LYS A 401 -0.37 4.30 7.30
CA LYS A 401 0.15 5.15 8.37
C LYS A 401 1.39 5.88 7.86
N LEU A 402 1.35 7.20 7.91
CA LEU A 402 2.44 8.10 7.57
C LEU A 402 2.77 8.92 8.81
N ARG A 403 3.96 8.73 9.36
CA ARG A 403 4.42 9.46 10.55
C ARG A 403 5.85 9.93 10.37
N SER A 404 6.11 11.12 10.83
CA SER A 404 7.46 11.62 11.01
C SER A 404 7.91 11.31 12.43
N ASP A 405 8.83 10.36 12.58
CA ASP A 405 9.39 9.96 13.88
C ASP A 405 10.66 10.74 14.21
N THR A 406 11.10 11.59 13.30
CA THR A 406 12.32 12.39 13.42
C THR A 406 11.98 13.88 13.52
N THR A 407 12.90 14.66 14.09
CA THR A 407 12.86 16.11 13.99
C THR A 407 13.14 16.52 12.53
N GLY A 408 12.24 17.26 11.92
CA GLY A 408 12.33 17.70 10.54
C GLY A 408 11.11 17.27 9.72
N ASP A 409 10.82 18.04 8.68
CA ASP A 409 9.64 17.80 7.87
C ASP A 409 9.88 16.70 6.85
N MET A 410 8.89 15.84 6.65
CA MET A 410 8.76 14.93 5.53
C MET A 410 8.04 15.65 4.39
N LYS A 411 8.42 15.44 3.14
CA LYS A 411 7.94 16.23 1.99
C LYS A 411 7.43 15.35 0.86
N GLY A 412 6.52 15.93 0.06
CA GLY A 412 6.22 15.46 -1.28
C GLY A 412 5.42 14.16 -1.33
N THR A 413 4.59 13.85 -0.33
CA THR A 413 3.78 12.63 -0.38
C THR A 413 2.58 12.80 -1.32
N LEU A 414 2.40 11.85 -2.25
CA LEU A 414 1.25 11.73 -3.13
C LEU A 414 0.51 10.42 -2.86
N ILE A 415 -0.79 10.51 -2.51
CA ILE A 415 -1.69 9.34 -2.39
C ILE A 415 -2.80 9.54 -3.42
N GLU A 416 -2.77 8.78 -4.51
CA GLU A 416 -3.63 9.01 -5.67
C GLU A 416 -4.30 7.76 -6.19
N ASN A 417 -5.58 7.88 -6.54
CA ASN A 417 -6.36 6.86 -7.25
C ASN A 417 -6.34 5.47 -6.58
N ASN A 418 -6.18 5.40 -5.26
CA ASN A 418 -6.27 4.13 -4.53
C ASN A 418 -7.74 3.80 -4.22
N TYR A 419 -8.02 2.52 -4.02
CA TYR A 419 -9.26 2.02 -3.48
C TYR A 419 -9.07 1.51 -2.06
N PHE A 420 -9.88 2.00 -1.11
CA PHE A 420 -9.85 1.59 0.30
C PHE A 420 -11.18 0.98 0.69
N VAL A 421 -11.13 -0.19 1.30
CA VAL A 421 -12.34 -0.89 1.77
C VAL A 421 -12.10 -1.61 3.08
N GLU A 422 -13.11 -1.58 3.96
CA GLU A 422 -13.03 -2.16 5.32
C GLU A 422 -11.93 -1.50 6.17
N GLY A 423 -11.40 -2.21 7.19
CA GLY A 423 -10.45 -1.62 8.14
C GLY A 423 -11.07 -0.53 9.02
N GLU A 424 -10.34 -0.02 9.97
CA GLU A 424 -10.81 1.03 10.89
C GLU A 424 -10.44 2.44 10.39
N ILE A 425 -9.25 2.57 9.79
CA ILE A 425 -8.70 3.85 9.33
C ILE A 425 -8.12 3.69 7.92
N GLY A 426 -8.50 4.58 7.01
CA GLY A 426 -7.97 4.61 5.66
C GLY A 426 -6.53 5.13 5.65
N VAL A 427 -6.36 6.43 5.80
CA VAL A 427 -5.07 7.13 5.79
C VAL A 427 -4.91 7.92 7.09
N SER A 428 -3.79 7.76 7.77
CA SER A 428 -3.37 8.66 8.85
C SER A 428 -2.05 9.32 8.46
N ILE A 429 -2.05 10.65 8.32
CA ILE A 429 -0.91 11.42 7.82
C ILE A 429 -0.54 12.55 8.76
N GLY A 430 0.75 12.66 9.09
CA GLY A 430 1.30 13.80 9.81
C GLY A 430 2.33 13.47 10.87
N GLY A 431 2.67 14.46 11.68
CA GLY A 431 3.58 14.31 12.81
C GLY A 431 2.95 13.59 14.00
N ASN A 432 3.76 13.11 14.90
CA ASN A 432 3.29 12.49 16.14
C ASN A 432 3.00 13.51 17.24
N THR A 433 3.81 14.54 17.33
CA THR A 433 3.70 15.61 18.32
C THR A 433 4.18 16.93 17.73
N ASP A 434 3.93 18.02 18.43
CA ASP A 434 4.43 19.36 18.03
C ASP A 434 5.97 19.43 17.96
N ALA A 435 6.68 18.51 18.63
CA ALA A 435 8.13 18.42 18.62
C ALA A 435 8.69 17.50 17.53
N ALA A 436 7.87 16.65 16.94
CA ALA A 436 8.23 15.83 15.80
C ALA A 436 8.13 16.63 14.50
N GLY A 437 8.80 16.19 13.46
CA GLY A 437 8.65 16.76 12.13
C GLY A 437 7.24 16.59 11.58
N ARG A 438 6.92 17.32 10.52
CA ARG A 438 5.61 17.36 9.87
C ARG A 438 5.69 16.74 8.50
N PHE A 439 4.52 16.38 7.97
CA PHE A 439 4.39 16.16 6.55
C PHE A 439 4.07 17.49 5.85
N ALA A 440 4.89 17.85 4.87
CA ALA A 440 4.78 19.09 4.11
C ALA A 440 4.53 18.80 2.63
N SER A 441 3.81 19.72 1.96
CA SER A 441 3.58 19.65 0.51
C SER A 441 3.02 18.31 0.05
N SER A 442 2.04 17.77 0.76
CA SER A 442 1.45 16.45 0.49
C SER A 442 0.10 16.58 -0.24
N THR A 443 -0.26 15.55 -0.99
CA THR A 443 -1.52 15.50 -1.74
C THR A 443 -2.20 14.14 -1.59
N ILE A 444 -3.50 14.16 -1.25
CA ILE A 444 -4.38 12.98 -1.25
C ILE A 444 -5.51 13.26 -2.25
N LYS A 445 -5.46 12.64 -3.41
CA LYS A 445 -6.41 12.96 -4.48
C LYS A 445 -6.99 11.75 -5.20
N ASN A 446 -8.20 11.93 -5.70
CA ASN A 446 -8.86 10.98 -6.58
C ASN A 446 -8.98 9.55 -6.00
N ASN A 447 -8.94 9.36 -4.69
CA ASN A 447 -9.14 8.05 -4.08
C ASN A 447 -10.63 7.75 -3.89
N VAL A 448 -10.99 6.48 -3.90
CA VAL A 448 -12.30 6.00 -3.47
C VAL A 448 -12.13 5.28 -2.14
N MET A 449 -12.79 5.79 -1.11
CA MET A 449 -12.81 5.22 0.25
C MET A 449 -14.23 4.78 0.58
N SER A 450 -14.49 3.48 0.44
CA SER A 450 -15.82 2.90 0.66
C SER A 450 -15.82 1.97 1.85
N ASP A 451 -16.89 2.01 2.66
CA ASP A 451 -17.10 1.09 3.77
C ASP A 451 -15.95 1.05 4.81
N VAL A 452 -15.19 2.13 4.95
CA VAL A 452 -14.17 2.25 6.01
C VAL A 452 -14.88 2.18 7.37
N GLY A 453 -14.34 1.36 8.27
CA GLY A 453 -14.95 1.05 9.55
C GLY A 453 -15.91 -0.14 9.54
N ARG A 454 -16.16 -0.77 8.39
CA ARG A 454 -17.03 -1.95 8.29
C ARG A 454 -16.49 -3.15 9.06
N SER A 455 -15.19 -3.42 8.98
CA SER A 455 -14.50 -4.33 9.88
C SER A 455 -13.90 -3.56 11.07
N GLN A 456 -13.92 -4.18 12.25
CA GLN A 456 -13.44 -3.58 13.49
C GLN A 456 -12.48 -4.56 14.18
N PRO A 457 -11.35 -4.87 13.56
CA PRO A 457 -10.48 -5.93 14.07
C PRO A 457 -9.89 -5.62 15.43
N THR A 458 -9.59 -4.34 15.76
CA THR A 458 -9.08 -3.96 17.08
C THR A 458 -10.18 -3.68 18.10
N GLY A 459 -11.44 -3.58 17.67
CA GLY A 459 -12.58 -3.26 18.53
C GLY A 459 -12.65 -1.82 19.05
N ARG A 460 -11.86 -0.89 18.48
CA ARG A 460 -11.84 0.53 18.91
C ARG A 460 -13.07 1.32 18.49
N THR A 461 -13.97 0.74 17.72
CA THR A 461 -15.18 1.39 17.19
C THR A 461 -14.90 2.65 16.35
N LEU A 462 -13.83 2.62 15.55
CA LEU A 462 -13.40 3.70 14.69
C LEU A 462 -13.83 3.49 13.23
N ALA A 463 -14.13 4.60 12.56
CA ALA A 463 -14.30 4.64 11.10
C ALA A 463 -13.77 5.99 10.60
N TRP A 464 -12.48 6.08 10.31
CA TRP A 464 -11.82 7.29 9.86
C TRP A 464 -11.25 7.09 8.46
N ALA A 465 -11.83 7.75 7.45
CA ALA A 465 -11.26 7.61 6.12
C ALA A 465 -9.92 8.34 6.00
N ILE A 466 -9.81 9.59 6.50
CA ILE A 466 -8.55 10.32 6.58
C ILE A 466 -8.42 10.98 7.96
N GLU A 467 -7.33 10.68 8.65
CA GLU A 467 -6.87 11.40 9.84
C GLU A 467 -5.69 12.30 9.48
N VAL A 468 -5.78 13.57 9.83
CA VAL A 468 -4.75 14.59 9.57
C VAL A 468 -4.18 15.08 10.89
N LYS A 469 -2.86 15.03 11.03
CA LYS A 469 -2.13 15.48 12.23
C LYS A 469 -0.92 16.31 11.83
N ASP A 470 -0.89 17.58 12.25
CA ASP A 470 0.29 18.46 12.16
C ASP A 470 0.93 18.53 10.77
N ASN A 471 0.12 18.73 9.74
CA ASN A 471 0.57 18.91 8.36
C ASN A 471 0.82 20.38 8.03
N ASP A 472 1.71 20.63 7.07
CA ASP A 472 1.95 21.95 6.46
C ASP A 472 1.93 21.82 4.94
N GLY A 473 0.89 22.35 4.28
CA GLY A 473 0.71 22.27 2.83
C GLY A 473 0.10 20.93 2.37
N LEU A 474 -1.01 20.47 2.98
CA LEU A 474 -1.73 19.28 2.56
C LEU A 474 -2.92 19.65 1.67
N SER A 475 -3.04 18.99 0.52
CA SER A 475 -4.21 19.05 -0.36
C SER A 475 -4.99 17.72 -0.33
N ILE A 476 -6.30 17.77 -0.04
CA ILE A 476 -7.23 16.64 -0.11
C ILE A 476 -8.27 16.97 -1.17
N GLN A 477 -8.16 16.38 -2.37
CA GLN A 477 -8.91 16.82 -3.53
C GLN A 477 -9.54 15.67 -4.33
N GLY A 478 -10.80 15.84 -4.74
CA GLY A 478 -11.46 14.96 -5.70
C GLY A 478 -11.68 13.53 -5.20
N ASN A 479 -11.60 13.31 -3.88
CA ASN A 479 -11.83 11.98 -3.31
C ASN A 479 -13.31 11.69 -3.14
N TYR A 480 -13.67 10.42 -3.20
CA TYR A 480 -15.00 9.90 -2.95
C TYR A 480 -15.01 9.15 -1.62
N PHE A 481 -15.77 9.66 -0.65
CA PHE A 481 -16.00 9.02 0.64
C PHE A 481 -17.42 8.45 0.62
N LEU A 482 -17.53 7.12 0.65
CA LEU A 482 -18.78 6.44 0.33
C LEU A 482 -19.15 5.41 1.42
N ASN A 483 -20.44 5.38 1.77
CA ASN A 483 -21.06 4.29 2.54
C ASN A 483 -20.36 3.94 3.86
N GLN A 484 -19.73 4.90 4.52
CA GLN A 484 -19.06 4.69 5.80
C GLN A 484 -20.09 4.53 6.92
N ARG A 485 -20.75 3.37 6.95
CA ARG A 485 -21.85 3.07 7.87
C ARG A 485 -21.69 1.69 8.50
N LYS A 486 -21.55 1.66 9.82
CA LYS A 486 -21.47 0.44 10.61
C LYS A 486 -22.19 0.62 11.94
N SER A 487 -23.15 -0.23 12.23
CA SER A 487 -23.81 -0.26 13.53
C SER A 487 -22.78 -0.51 14.65
N GLY A 488 -22.88 0.25 15.74
CA GLY A 488 -21.97 0.16 16.88
C GLY A 488 -20.66 0.96 16.74
N VAL A 489 -20.38 1.54 15.58
CA VAL A 489 -19.24 2.45 15.42
C VAL A 489 -19.68 3.86 15.81
N SER A 490 -19.18 4.37 16.92
CA SER A 490 -19.54 5.68 17.48
C SER A 490 -18.63 6.82 17.05
N ASN A 491 -17.37 6.51 16.75
CA ASN A 491 -16.34 7.47 16.38
C ASN A 491 -16.06 7.39 14.87
N SER A 492 -16.85 8.13 14.08
CA SER A 492 -16.83 8.07 12.62
C SER A 492 -16.65 9.44 11.99
N TYR A 493 -15.63 9.54 11.11
CA TYR A 493 -15.33 10.73 10.31
C TYR A 493 -14.87 10.30 8.91
N ALA A 494 -15.29 11.01 7.87
CA ALA A 494 -14.60 10.84 6.60
C ALA A 494 -13.26 11.60 6.62
N ILE A 495 -13.25 12.85 7.09
CA ILE A 495 -12.00 13.61 7.32
C ILE A 495 -11.99 14.15 8.75
N ASN A 496 -10.92 13.86 9.48
CA ASN A 496 -10.66 14.39 10.80
C ASN A 496 -9.41 15.29 10.78
N LEU A 497 -9.60 16.59 10.96
CA LEU A 497 -8.52 17.56 11.17
C LEU A 497 -8.22 17.63 12.67
N GLY A 498 -7.42 16.67 13.16
CA GLY A 498 -7.24 16.38 14.57
C GLY A 498 -5.89 16.79 15.19
N GLY A 499 -4.97 17.32 14.40
CA GLY A 499 -3.64 17.73 14.87
C GLY A 499 -3.63 18.99 15.70
N ASN A 500 -2.47 19.33 16.26
CA ASN A 500 -2.30 20.52 17.11
C ASN A 500 -2.11 21.79 16.29
N SER A 501 -1.56 21.70 15.08
CA SER A 501 -1.20 22.87 14.28
C SER A 501 -1.19 22.58 12.79
N GLU A 502 -2.37 22.30 12.23
CA GLU A 502 -2.51 22.18 10.77
C GLU A 502 -2.24 23.55 10.12
N LYS A 503 -1.46 23.56 9.03
CA LYS A 503 -1.16 24.76 8.25
C LYS A 503 -1.37 24.51 6.76
N SER A 504 -1.89 25.53 6.07
CA SER A 504 -2.02 25.50 4.61
C SER A 504 -2.70 24.21 4.09
N VAL A 505 -3.78 23.78 4.77
CA VAL A 505 -4.54 22.58 4.39
C VAL A 505 -5.72 22.96 3.53
N SER A 506 -5.89 22.30 2.39
CA SER A 506 -7.03 22.46 1.50
C SER A 506 -7.82 21.17 1.36
N VAL A 507 -9.16 21.25 1.49
CA VAL A 507 -10.11 20.17 1.27
C VAL A 507 -11.08 20.60 0.19
N THR A 508 -10.92 20.10 -1.04
CA THR A 508 -11.64 20.65 -2.20
C THR A 508 -12.19 19.58 -3.13
N GLN A 509 -13.34 19.83 -3.73
CA GLN A 509 -13.92 19.00 -4.79
C GLN A 509 -14.16 17.54 -4.39
N ASN A 510 -14.28 17.24 -3.08
CA ASN A 510 -14.58 15.90 -2.60
C ASN A 510 -16.09 15.63 -2.57
N LEU A 511 -16.46 14.37 -2.77
CA LEU A 511 -17.81 13.88 -2.56
C LEU A 511 -17.88 13.07 -1.26
N PHE A 512 -18.81 13.45 -0.38
CA PHE A 512 -19.16 12.71 0.82
C PHE A 512 -20.59 12.19 0.66
N TYR A 513 -20.74 10.88 0.66
CA TYR A 513 -22.03 10.23 0.45
C TYR A 513 -22.27 9.13 1.47
N ARG A 514 -23.36 9.26 2.27
CA ARG A 514 -23.77 8.29 3.28
C ARG A 514 -22.72 8.05 4.36
N ILE A 515 -22.23 9.11 4.97
CA ILE A 515 -21.26 9.03 6.07
C ILE A 515 -21.99 9.00 7.41
N GLN A 516 -21.77 7.96 8.20
CA GLN A 516 -22.21 7.88 9.59
C GLN A 516 -21.27 8.74 10.45
N GLY A 517 -21.82 9.56 11.32
CA GLY A 517 -21.01 10.43 12.17
C GLY A 517 -20.79 11.80 11.55
N ARG A 518 -19.63 12.12 11.10
CA ARG A 518 -19.29 13.43 10.50
C ARG A 518 -18.58 13.22 9.16
N SER A 519 -19.04 13.93 8.15
CA SER A 519 -18.27 13.90 6.88
C SER A 519 -16.94 14.62 7.04
N LEU A 520 -16.92 15.78 7.72
CA LEU A 520 -15.70 16.49 8.08
C LEU A 520 -15.78 16.97 9.52
N ALA A 521 -14.71 16.76 10.27
CA ALA A 521 -14.58 17.28 11.62
C ALA A 521 -13.28 18.07 11.80
N SER A 522 -13.39 19.21 12.46
CA SER A 522 -12.29 19.95 13.06
C SER A 522 -12.38 19.80 14.56
N ASN A 523 -11.53 18.96 15.14
CA ASN A 523 -11.58 18.63 16.56
C ASN A 523 -10.68 19.51 17.43
N ARG A 524 -10.02 20.49 16.83
CA ARG A 524 -9.09 21.36 17.55
C ARG A 524 -9.69 22.72 17.86
N LYS A 525 -9.33 23.24 19.00
CA LYS A 525 -9.81 24.53 19.48
C LYS A 525 -8.95 25.70 18.99
N ASP A 526 -7.64 25.51 18.81
CA ASP A 526 -6.67 26.54 18.49
C ASP A 526 -5.51 26.03 17.61
N GLY A 527 -4.78 26.94 16.96
CA GLY A 527 -3.50 26.65 16.31
C GLY A 527 -3.54 26.31 14.82
N HIS A 528 -4.72 26.14 14.23
CA HIS A 528 -4.85 25.90 12.79
C HIS A 528 -4.71 27.21 12.01
N GLN A 529 -4.02 27.16 10.85
CA GLN A 529 -3.72 28.32 10.01
C GLN A 529 -3.96 28.03 8.55
N SER A 530 -4.69 28.92 7.87
CA SER A 530 -4.92 28.81 6.42
C SER A 530 -5.57 27.49 5.99
N ILE A 531 -6.65 27.08 6.66
CA ILE A 531 -7.42 25.90 6.34
C ILE A 531 -8.54 26.29 5.38
N ALA A 532 -8.54 25.77 4.16
CA ALA A 532 -9.55 26.04 3.12
C ALA A 532 -10.40 24.80 2.85
N ILE A 533 -11.72 24.93 3.00
CA ILE A 533 -12.68 23.85 2.75
C ILE A 533 -13.69 24.37 1.71
N SER A 534 -13.54 23.94 0.45
CA SER A 534 -14.30 24.57 -0.63
C SER A 534 -14.72 23.60 -1.75
N ASN A 535 -15.82 23.93 -2.40
CA ASN A 535 -16.33 23.20 -3.57
C ASN A 535 -16.59 21.70 -3.30
N ASN A 536 -16.81 21.31 -2.05
CA ASN A 536 -17.16 19.93 -1.72
C ASN A 536 -18.67 19.72 -1.80
N THR A 537 -19.06 18.47 -2.03
CA THR A 537 -20.46 18.04 -2.03
C THR A 537 -20.69 17.08 -0.86
N PHE A 538 -21.54 17.48 0.07
CA PHE A 538 -21.93 16.70 1.25
C PHE A 538 -23.36 16.20 1.09
N VAL A 539 -23.56 14.88 1.04
CA VAL A 539 -24.88 14.26 0.79
C VAL A 539 -25.13 13.15 1.80
N ASP A 540 -26.12 13.34 2.66
CA ASP A 540 -26.60 12.30 3.57
C ASP A 540 -28.10 12.01 3.38
N PRO A 541 -28.47 11.01 2.58
CA PRO A 541 -29.87 10.64 2.36
C PRO A 541 -30.50 9.87 3.52
N ASP A 542 -29.73 9.42 4.51
CA ASP A 542 -30.17 8.44 5.52
C ASP A 542 -30.34 9.01 6.94
N GLN A 543 -30.39 10.32 7.12
CA GLN A 543 -30.52 10.98 8.42
C GLN A 543 -29.39 10.62 9.42
N GLY A 544 -28.15 10.46 8.91
CA GLY A 544 -27.04 9.94 9.71
C GLY A 544 -26.57 10.88 10.81
N ALA A 545 -25.78 11.88 10.46
CA ALA A 545 -25.17 12.77 11.43
C ALA A 545 -24.89 14.16 10.83
N ALA A 546 -24.13 14.96 11.54
CA ALA A 546 -23.74 16.26 11.04
C ALA A 546 -22.84 16.14 9.80
N LEU A 547 -23.11 16.93 8.77
CA LEU A 547 -22.27 17.01 7.57
C LEU A 547 -20.88 17.57 7.91
N ILE A 548 -20.85 18.63 8.73
CA ILE A 548 -19.61 19.19 9.27
C ILE A 548 -19.76 19.43 10.78
N GLU A 549 -18.72 19.06 11.54
CA GLU A 549 -18.54 19.47 12.92
C GLU A 549 -17.31 20.39 13.04
N HIS A 550 -17.51 21.57 13.64
CA HIS A 550 -16.46 22.51 13.92
C HIS A 550 -16.40 22.79 15.42
N SER A 551 -15.33 22.37 16.08
CA SER A 551 -15.20 22.36 17.54
C SER A 551 -14.40 23.51 18.14
N GLY A 552 -14.15 24.58 17.42
CA GLY A 552 -13.33 25.67 17.89
C GLY A 552 -13.75 27.03 17.37
N THR A 553 -12.80 27.94 17.34
CA THR A 553 -12.97 29.23 16.65
C THR A 553 -12.81 29.01 15.14
N PHE A 554 -13.51 29.82 14.35
CA PHE A 554 -13.33 29.82 12.89
C PHE A 554 -12.07 30.56 12.42
N ALA A 555 -11.27 31.07 13.36
CA ALA A 555 -10.01 31.73 13.02
C ALA A 555 -9.08 30.77 12.30
N GLY A 556 -8.52 31.20 11.17
CA GLY A 556 -7.65 30.39 10.33
C GLY A 556 -8.39 29.46 9.37
N TYR A 557 -9.72 29.41 9.38
CA TYR A 557 -10.55 28.63 8.47
C TYR A 557 -11.26 29.51 7.45
N THR A 558 -11.37 29.00 6.24
CA THR A 558 -12.19 29.55 5.16
C THR A 558 -13.07 28.44 4.58
N TYR A 559 -14.38 28.64 4.66
CA TYR A 559 -15.38 27.78 4.02
C TYR A 559 -15.98 28.52 2.84
N SER A 560 -16.09 27.87 1.66
CA SER A 560 -16.67 28.51 0.48
C SER A 560 -17.22 27.52 -0.54
N SER A 561 -18.37 27.86 -1.10
CA SER A 561 -18.95 27.18 -2.26
C SER A 561 -19.22 25.68 -2.06
N ASN A 562 -19.36 25.23 -0.83
CA ASN A 562 -19.75 23.85 -0.56
C ASN A 562 -21.26 23.66 -0.76
N GLN A 563 -21.64 22.47 -1.20
CA GLN A 563 -23.01 22.03 -1.42
C GLN A 563 -23.44 21.03 -0.35
N TYR A 564 -24.62 21.19 0.19
CA TYR A 564 -25.12 20.43 1.32
C TYR A 564 -26.49 19.84 1.08
N TYR A 565 -26.67 18.57 1.34
CA TYR A 565 -27.94 17.87 1.41
C TYR A 565 -27.93 16.86 2.54
N ALA A 566 -28.96 16.88 3.36
CA ALA A 566 -29.28 15.78 4.26
C ALA A 566 -30.79 15.62 4.37
N SER A 567 -31.26 14.37 4.51
CA SER A 567 -32.67 14.07 4.76
C SER A 567 -33.09 14.39 6.20
N ALA A 568 -32.11 14.55 7.11
CA ALA A 568 -32.36 15.02 8.46
C ALA A 568 -32.92 16.44 8.50
N SER A 569 -33.53 16.83 9.62
CA SER A 569 -33.98 18.21 9.84
C SER A 569 -32.85 19.21 9.58
N SER A 570 -33.11 20.24 8.79
CA SER A 570 -32.12 21.28 8.44
C SER A 570 -31.53 22.03 9.65
N GLY A 571 -32.17 21.94 10.81
CA GLY A 571 -31.67 22.47 12.06
C GLY A 571 -30.45 21.75 12.65
N SER A 572 -30.12 20.55 12.12
CA SER A 572 -29.06 19.68 12.64
C SER A 572 -28.01 19.25 11.61
N TRP A 573 -27.95 19.93 10.47
CA TRP A 573 -26.97 19.60 9.41
C TRP A 573 -25.52 19.85 9.80
N PHE A 574 -25.29 20.71 10.78
CA PHE A 574 -23.96 21.07 11.28
C PHE A 574 -23.89 20.93 12.78
N ARG A 575 -22.66 20.90 13.29
CA ARG A 575 -22.36 21.06 14.72
C ARG A 575 -21.28 22.13 14.89
N ILE A 576 -21.54 23.05 15.82
CA ILE A 576 -20.61 24.12 16.19
C ILE A 576 -20.41 24.06 17.70
N GLY A 577 -19.18 23.81 18.15
CA GLY A 577 -18.86 23.65 19.56
C GLY A 577 -19.69 22.55 20.24
N GLY A 578 -19.99 21.45 19.51
CA GLY A 578 -20.81 20.33 20.00
C GLY A 578 -22.32 20.54 19.88
N SER A 579 -22.82 21.76 19.58
CA SER A 579 -24.25 22.06 19.45
C SER A 579 -24.72 21.94 18.02
N ALA A 580 -25.96 21.44 17.82
CA ALA A 580 -26.58 21.37 16.50
C ALA A 580 -26.80 22.78 15.92
N ALA A 581 -26.56 22.93 14.62
CA ALA A 581 -26.71 24.18 13.91
C ALA A 581 -27.38 23.98 12.54
N SER A 582 -28.20 24.96 12.16
CA SER A 582 -28.82 25.04 10.83
C SER A 582 -27.84 25.61 9.81
N LEU A 583 -28.15 25.49 8.51
CA LEU A 583 -27.38 26.13 7.44
C LEU A 583 -27.31 27.67 7.63
N THR A 584 -28.39 28.29 8.11
CA THR A 584 -28.39 29.75 8.40
C THR A 584 -27.41 30.09 9.51
N THR A 585 -27.42 29.33 10.61
CA THR A 585 -26.47 29.49 11.72
C THR A 585 -25.04 29.19 11.24
N TRP A 586 -24.85 28.17 10.43
CA TRP A 586 -23.55 27.84 9.83
C TRP A 586 -22.99 29.02 9.02
N LYS A 587 -23.77 29.56 8.07
CA LYS A 587 -23.36 30.71 7.26
C LYS A 587 -22.93 31.90 8.09
N SER A 588 -23.70 32.23 9.13
CA SER A 588 -23.36 33.37 9.98
C SER A 588 -22.13 33.16 10.86
N SER A 589 -21.89 31.93 11.33
CA SER A 589 -20.78 31.60 12.23
C SER A 589 -19.48 31.32 11.47
N SER A 590 -19.52 30.62 10.37
CA SER A 590 -18.35 30.25 9.57
C SER A 590 -17.94 31.28 8.54
N GLY A 591 -18.84 32.25 8.23
CA GLY A 591 -18.63 33.21 7.15
C GLY A 591 -18.85 32.62 5.74
N GLU A 592 -19.34 31.41 5.60
CA GLU A 592 -19.61 30.76 4.32
C GLU A 592 -20.90 31.29 3.66
N SER A 593 -20.87 32.51 3.15
CA SER A 593 -22.04 33.11 2.49
C SER A 593 -22.45 32.37 1.23
N SER A 594 -21.50 31.72 0.55
CA SER A 594 -21.70 30.94 -0.68
C SER A 594 -22.16 29.50 -0.45
N ALA A 595 -22.37 29.05 0.79
CA ALA A 595 -22.92 27.72 1.09
C ALA A 595 -24.28 27.50 0.44
N GLN A 596 -24.49 26.35 -0.18
CA GLN A 596 -25.73 26.03 -0.89
C GLN A 596 -26.42 24.80 -0.30
N ALA A 597 -27.71 24.96 0.07
CA ALA A 597 -28.57 23.80 0.22
C ALA A 597 -28.98 23.35 -1.19
N ILE A 598 -28.73 22.09 -1.50
CA ILE A 598 -29.14 21.49 -2.78
C ILE A 598 -30.26 20.47 -2.55
N SER A 599 -31.00 20.11 -3.58
CA SER A 599 -31.82 18.90 -3.59
C SER A 599 -30.93 17.65 -3.62
N MET A 600 -31.50 16.48 -3.29
CA MET A 600 -30.80 15.21 -3.50
C MET A 600 -30.30 15.13 -4.93
N PRO A 601 -28.97 14.98 -5.16
CA PRO A 601 -28.43 14.85 -6.49
C PRO A 601 -28.98 13.62 -7.22
N SER A 602 -29.28 13.79 -8.50
CA SER A 602 -29.66 12.67 -9.37
C SER A 602 -28.41 11.97 -9.88
N PHE A 603 -27.83 11.12 -9.05
CA PHE A 603 -26.69 10.28 -9.44
C PHE A 603 -27.16 9.19 -10.40
N THR A 604 -26.31 8.80 -11.34
CA THR A 604 -26.62 7.77 -12.34
C THR A 604 -26.94 6.43 -11.67
N ASP A 605 -26.11 5.98 -10.74
CA ASP A 605 -26.30 4.75 -9.97
C ASP A 605 -25.44 4.77 -8.70
N PRO A 606 -25.89 5.39 -7.61
CA PRO A 606 -25.09 5.51 -6.38
C PRO A 606 -24.98 4.21 -5.58
N THR A 607 -25.50 3.09 -6.10
CA THR A 607 -25.38 1.76 -5.50
C THR A 607 -24.11 1.02 -5.94
N ARG A 608 -23.38 1.57 -6.92
CA ARG A 608 -22.13 0.98 -7.39
C ARG A 608 -21.11 0.86 -6.28
N SER A 609 -20.57 -0.33 -6.13
CA SER A 609 -19.63 -0.73 -5.08
C SER A 609 -18.71 -1.83 -5.58
N ILE A 610 -17.75 -2.26 -4.78
CA ILE A 610 -16.90 -3.43 -5.09
C ILE A 610 -17.74 -4.71 -5.25
N GLU A 611 -18.84 -4.86 -4.49
CA GLU A 611 -19.74 -6.01 -4.60
C GLU A 611 -20.47 -6.03 -5.94
N THR A 612 -21.03 -4.89 -6.38
CA THR A 612 -21.70 -4.80 -7.69
C THR A 612 -20.70 -4.88 -8.85
N TYR A 613 -19.47 -4.42 -8.64
CA TYR A 613 -18.39 -4.61 -9.62
C TYR A 613 -18.00 -6.08 -9.76
N ALA A 614 -17.83 -6.79 -8.65
CA ALA A 614 -17.59 -8.24 -8.63
C ALA A 614 -18.67 -8.99 -9.41
N GLU A 615 -19.96 -8.65 -9.16
CA GLU A 615 -21.10 -9.24 -9.87
C GLU A 615 -21.03 -8.97 -11.39
N SER A 616 -20.65 -7.77 -11.79
CA SER A 616 -20.49 -7.40 -13.22
C SER A 616 -19.40 -8.20 -13.91
N LEU A 617 -18.41 -8.71 -13.16
CA LEU A 617 -17.36 -9.59 -13.64
C LEU A 617 -17.73 -11.09 -13.58
N GLY A 618 -18.96 -11.42 -13.15
CA GLY A 618 -19.40 -12.81 -12.97
C GLY A 618 -18.85 -13.49 -11.72
N LEU A 619 -18.38 -12.71 -10.74
CA LEU A 619 -17.87 -13.19 -9.46
C LEU A 619 -18.98 -13.15 -8.38
N PRO A 620 -18.79 -13.83 -7.24
CA PRO A 620 -19.66 -13.63 -6.09
C PRO A 620 -19.76 -12.14 -5.72
N SER A 621 -20.99 -11.63 -5.55
CA SER A 621 -21.29 -10.23 -5.20
C SER A 621 -20.87 -9.92 -3.76
N SER A 622 -19.58 -9.84 -3.53
CA SER A 622 -18.99 -9.57 -2.20
C SER A 622 -17.57 -9.03 -2.32
N ILE A 623 -17.11 -8.29 -1.30
CA ILE A 623 -15.71 -7.84 -1.17
C ILE A 623 -14.77 -9.04 -1.28
N ALA A 624 -15.06 -10.13 -0.54
CA ALA A 624 -14.24 -11.33 -0.55
C ALA A 624 -14.18 -11.99 -1.94
N GLY A 625 -15.28 -11.96 -2.71
CA GLY A 625 -15.33 -12.49 -4.08
C GLY A 625 -14.36 -11.77 -5.00
N PHE A 626 -14.39 -10.42 -5.00
CA PHE A 626 -13.45 -9.63 -5.79
C PHE A 626 -12.00 -9.81 -5.32
N ILE A 627 -11.73 -9.63 -4.03
CA ILE A 627 -10.37 -9.74 -3.47
C ILE A 627 -9.75 -11.11 -3.73
N SER A 628 -10.51 -12.20 -3.61
CA SER A 628 -10.01 -13.54 -3.90
C SER A 628 -9.63 -13.72 -5.37
N ALA A 629 -10.40 -13.15 -6.29
CA ALA A 629 -10.07 -13.18 -7.71
C ALA A 629 -8.87 -12.28 -8.06
N ALA A 630 -8.74 -11.13 -7.40
CA ALA A 630 -7.61 -10.21 -7.59
C ALA A 630 -6.28 -10.79 -7.07
N ARG A 631 -6.29 -11.55 -5.95
CA ARG A 631 -5.09 -12.15 -5.34
C ARG A 631 -4.32 -13.10 -6.25
N VAL A 632 -5.01 -13.80 -7.13
CA VAL A 632 -4.38 -14.79 -8.03
C VAL A 632 -3.84 -14.16 -9.31
N LYS A 633 -4.04 -12.85 -9.46
CA LYS A 633 -3.48 -12.12 -10.59
C LYS A 633 -2.00 -11.85 -10.35
N ASN A 634 -1.25 -12.05 -11.39
CA ASN A 634 0.18 -11.80 -11.42
C ASN A 634 0.58 -11.47 -12.86
N ARG A 635 1.85 -11.31 -13.12
CA ARG A 635 2.37 -10.98 -14.44
C ARG A 635 1.91 -11.94 -15.56
N LEU A 636 1.74 -13.23 -15.25
CA LEU A 636 1.41 -14.27 -16.24
C LEU A 636 -0.08 -14.31 -16.63
N ASN A 637 -0.95 -13.74 -15.80
CA ASN A 637 -2.40 -13.71 -15.99
C ASN A 637 -2.98 -12.34 -15.61
N TYR A 638 -2.24 -11.29 -15.91
CA TYR A 638 -2.67 -9.94 -15.64
C TYR A 638 -4.02 -9.64 -16.29
N ASP A 639 -4.85 -8.94 -15.58
CA ASP A 639 -6.17 -8.54 -16.05
C ASP A 639 -6.48 -7.15 -15.47
N PRO A 640 -6.50 -6.11 -16.30
CA PRO A 640 -6.69 -4.72 -15.86
C PRO A 640 -8.03 -4.49 -15.15
N ARG A 641 -9.01 -5.39 -15.31
CA ARG A 641 -10.28 -5.31 -14.59
C ARG A 641 -10.13 -5.51 -13.08
N PHE A 642 -9.01 -6.05 -12.60
CA PHE A 642 -8.72 -6.25 -11.18
C PHE A 642 -7.81 -5.18 -10.59
N THR A 643 -7.73 -4.00 -11.21
CA THR A 643 -6.97 -2.85 -10.71
C THR A 643 -7.84 -1.89 -9.91
N ALA A 644 -7.20 -1.04 -9.10
CA ALA A 644 -7.90 0.05 -8.41
C ALA A 644 -8.49 1.05 -9.41
N ASP A 645 -7.81 1.28 -10.53
CA ASP A 645 -8.25 2.20 -11.57
C ASP A 645 -9.60 1.78 -12.16
N ALA A 646 -9.71 0.54 -12.64
CA ALA A 646 -10.95 0.02 -13.20
C ALA A 646 -12.10 0.01 -12.18
N LEU A 647 -11.82 -0.37 -10.93
CA LEU A 647 -12.81 -0.37 -9.86
C LEU A 647 -13.27 1.05 -9.49
N ASN A 648 -12.33 1.97 -9.37
CA ASN A 648 -12.61 3.37 -9.06
C ASN A 648 -13.45 4.03 -10.17
N ASP A 649 -13.12 3.78 -11.42
CA ASP A 649 -13.86 4.32 -12.56
C ASP A 649 -15.30 3.79 -12.61
N TYR A 650 -15.49 2.49 -12.37
CA TYR A 650 -16.83 1.91 -12.26
C TYR A 650 -17.66 2.58 -11.17
N ILE A 651 -17.08 2.78 -9.98
CA ILE A 651 -17.78 3.40 -8.85
C ILE A 651 -18.06 4.88 -9.13
N ARG A 652 -17.07 5.65 -9.58
CA ARG A 652 -17.22 7.08 -9.90
C ARG A 652 -18.28 7.33 -10.96
N ALA A 653 -18.35 6.48 -11.98
CA ALA A 653 -19.38 6.58 -13.02
C ALA A 653 -20.82 6.46 -12.43
N GLY A 654 -20.99 5.77 -11.31
CA GLY A 654 -22.25 5.72 -10.58
C GLY A 654 -22.67 7.05 -9.95
N PHE A 655 -21.70 7.91 -9.63
CA PHE A 655 -21.92 9.25 -9.06
C PHE A 655 -21.89 10.38 -10.10
N ALA A 656 -21.82 10.06 -11.39
CA ALA A 656 -22.03 11.03 -12.45
C ALA A 656 -23.45 11.63 -12.35
N ARG A 657 -23.59 12.94 -12.71
CA ARG A 657 -24.84 13.72 -12.61
C ARG A 657 -25.37 14.05 -14.01
#